data_3d69e7353635763ac3c972482861dd1d
#
_entry.id   3d69e7353635763ac3c972482861dd1d
#
_cell.length_a   1.000
_cell.length_b   1.000
_cell.length_c   1.000
_cell.angle_alpha   90.00
_cell.angle_beta   90.00
_cell.angle_gamma   90.00
#
_symmetry.space_group_name_H-M   'P 1'
#
loop_
_entity.id
_entity.type
_entity.pdbx_description
1 polymer ?
#
loop_
_entity_poly.entity_id
_entity_poly.type
_entity_poly.pdbx_seq_one_letter_code
_entity_poly.pdbx_strand_id
1 'polypeptide(L)'
;MARQGDVANMNVHDTLPAADGDRTRSALVGAATAVLAGRNRDIPLDFVAELFGHAVPEDFARYRPEELAGIAEQSWALLQERKSGAPKIRFEPAAAKPGVAVLEMINDDMPFLVDSIVGEISERDLDIRLLVHPVFTVERSETGKLNAFRGAHKGNGRRESFIHIHVDDDGDDAARADLVRTLADILAEVRVCVQDWRPMLARLSEVTAELRAAPPPLPADEIAEAIEFLQWIAADNFTLLGARDYAYTDSEHALEPRFDTGLGLLRSPEMRLLLRGDQLVTATPEIREFLNEPKLIIMTKAAQRSRVHRRVDLDYIGVKHFDRDGKLVGEWLFCGLLTSTAYTRSVRAIPYLRRKVDSIIERAGFDPNSHSGKALVNVLENYPRDELFQIDEDTLYQFALAILQLDERPRVRVLPRYDRFDRFVSVLVYVPRERYDSQIRARIGNYLAGVFNGRVRAFYPFFPEGRLVRVHFIIARDEGATPKVDRATLDRAVEAIVRSWTDDIEEALAAAHDPKQARALLARYRDAFPIDYREVYPPATAIADIGAIEALTAERPLGVEFYREAGMEPSCAGLKVFSASRPIPLSERVPVLENMGFSVVDERTYHVRPQGAADVWFHDMTIESASRQPFDVAALRERLEACVLAVAGGQAESDGYNALVLVAGLPWRDVVLVRALSRFLRQVRVPYSQDYMWATLRKHAGVATQIVTLFHTRFDPHLRAPADERAAREAFIAASIEDVLQSVESLDEDRILRRFVNAVQAAVRTDFYQRDRDGRPKELVAVKFASRKLDDMPLPRPLYEIFVYSPRLEAVHLRFGKVARGGIRWSDRPQDFRTEILSLVKAQNVKNAVIVPVGAKGGFVPKRLPAGGARDAVQAKGTKAYKLFISTLLDITDNIGTGTAGVVPPTDVVRHDGDDPYLVVAADKGTATFSDIANDIANAHDFWLGDAFASGGSAGYDHKRMGITARGAWESVKRHFRELDVDIGKKPFTAAGVGDMSGDVFGN
;
A
#
# COMPACT_ATOMS: atom_id res chain seq x y z
N MET A 1 -0.45 -15.83 -11.42
CA MET A 1 -1.30 -16.26 -12.57
C MET A 1 -0.98 -15.45 -13.80
N ALA A 2 0.18 -15.63 -14.36
CA ALA A 2 0.57 -14.98 -15.60
C ALA A 2 1.54 -15.90 -16.32
N ARG A 3 1.01 -16.73 -17.24
CA ARG A 3 1.81 -17.46 -18.26
C ARG A 3 0.88 -18.29 -19.15
N GLN A 4 0.09 -17.63 -19.97
CA GLN A 4 -0.59 -18.30 -21.11
C GLN A 4 -0.50 -17.49 -22.40
N GLY A 5 0.51 -16.65 -22.56
CA GLY A 5 0.67 -15.78 -23.73
C GLY A 5 1.95 -15.94 -24.52
N ASP A 6 2.94 -16.68 -24.07
CA ASP A 6 4.30 -16.59 -24.62
C ASP A 6 4.85 -17.85 -25.33
N VAL A 7 3.99 -18.76 -25.77
CA VAL A 7 4.48 -19.95 -26.52
C VAL A 7 4.50 -19.74 -28.04
N ALA A 8 4.08 -18.58 -28.55
CA ALA A 8 3.98 -18.36 -30.01
C ALA A 8 5.07 -17.47 -30.62
N ASN A 9 6.05 -16.97 -29.87
CA ASN A 9 7.16 -16.16 -30.43
C ASN A 9 8.47 -16.33 -29.63
N MET A 10 9.02 -17.54 -29.61
CA MET A 10 10.43 -17.72 -29.32
C MET A 10 11.22 -17.77 -30.63
N ASN A 11 11.50 -16.63 -31.22
CA ASN A 11 12.70 -16.47 -32.00
C ASN A 11 13.88 -16.30 -31.01
N VAL A 12 14.48 -17.41 -30.67
CA VAL A 12 15.72 -17.46 -29.90
C VAL A 12 16.86 -17.09 -30.84
N HIS A 13 17.26 -15.85 -30.83
CA HIS A 13 18.58 -15.41 -31.16
C HIS A 13 19.00 -14.30 -30.17
N ASP A 14 19.36 -14.77 -28.98
CA ASP A 14 20.32 -14.07 -28.13
C ASP A 14 21.29 -15.11 -27.57
N THR A 15 22.49 -15.02 -28.08
CA THR A 15 23.60 -15.94 -27.88
C THR A 15 24.19 -15.79 -26.49
N LEU A 16 23.84 -16.74 -25.59
CA LEU A 16 24.71 -17.17 -24.50
C LEU A 16 25.65 -18.28 -25.07
N PRO A 17 26.85 -18.47 -24.55
CA PRO A 17 27.85 -19.32 -25.19
C PRO A 17 27.40 -20.79 -25.18
N ALA A 18 26.98 -21.30 -26.34
CA ALA A 18 26.52 -22.66 -26.60
C ALA A 18 27.58 -23.75 -26.26
N ALA A 19 28.83 -23.38 -26.03
CA ALA A 19 29.92 -24.32 -25.76
C ALA A 19 29.93 -24.88 -24.31
N ASP A 20 29.39 -24.20 -23.34
CA ASP A 20 29.45 -24.65 -21.92
C ASP A 20 28.21 -25.50 -21.50
N GLY A 21 27.03 -25.18 -21.97
CA GLY A 21 25.82 -25.96 -21.75
C GLY A 21 25.85 -27.33 -22.39
N ASP A 22 26.32 -27.43 -23.64
CA ASP A 22 26.45 -28.70 -24.35
C ASP A 22 27.52 -29.63 -23.74
N ARG A 23 28.58 -29.06 -23.18
CA ARG A 23 29.61 -29.84 -22.43
C ARG A 23 29.01 -30.38 -21.12
N THR A 24 28.24 -29.60 -20.42
CA THR A 24 27.58 -30.04 -19.18
C THR A 24 26.57 -31.16 -19.44
N ARG A 25 25.73 -31.03 -20.48
CA ARG A 25 24.79 -32.09 -20.90
C ARG A 25 25.54 -33.36 -21.28
N SER A 26 26.56 -33.27 -22.14
CA SER A 26 27.36 -34.43 -22.59
C SER A 26 28.05 -35.13 -21.42
N ALA A 27 28.54 -34.38 -20.44
CA ALA A 27 29.15 -34.94 -19.24
C ALA A 27 28.14 -35.68 -18.37
N LEU A 28 26.95 -35.13 -18.18
CA LEU A 28 25.85 -35.73 -17.42
C LEU A 28 25.34 -37.01 -18.11
N VAL A 29 25.12 -36.96 -19.42
CA VAL A 29 24.75 -38.13 -20.22
C VAL A 29 25.83 -39.23 -20.13
N GLY A 30 27.10 -38.91 -20.27
CA GLY A 30 28.22 -39.84 -20.13
C GLY A 30 28.28 -40.48 -18.73
N ALA A 31 28.07 -39.67 -17.67
CA ALA A 31 28.04 -40.17 -16.31
C ALA A 31 26.82 -41.08 -16.05
N ALA A 32 25.62 -40.69 -16.52
CA ALA A 32 24.41 -41.52 -16.42
C ALA A 32 24.56 -42.83 -17.20
N THR A 33 25.17 -42.82 -18.38
CA THR A 33 25.49 -44.02 -19.16
C THR A 33 26.42 -44.96 -18.40
N ALA A 34 27.46 -44.41 -17.75
CA ALA A 34 28.37 -45.23 -16.93
C ALA A 34 27.65 -45.88 -15.71
N VAL A 35 26.77 -45.15 -15.06
CA VAL A 35 25.96 -45.64 -13.95
C VAL A 35 25.04 -46.76 -14.45
N LEU A 36 24.34 -46.59 -15.58
CA LEU A 36 23.42 -47.56 -16.16
C LEU A 36 24.14 -48.83 -16.58
N ALA A 37 25.28 -48.70 -17.22
CA ALA A 37 26.11 -49.86 -17.63
C ALA A 37 26.58 -50.72 -16.46
N GLY A 38 26.75 -50.13 -15.27
CA GLY A 38 27.04 -50.83 -14.03
C GLY A 38 25.84 -51.57 -13.42
N ARG A 39 24.60 -51.12 -13.71
CA ARG A 39 23.35 -51.68 -13.20
C ARG A 39 22.73 -52.74 -14.11
N ASN A 40 22.68 -52.47 -15.42
CA ASN A 40 21.97 -53.27 -16.37
C ASN A 40 22.74 -53.31 -17.71
N ARG A 41 23.37 -54.47 -18.02
CA ARG A 41 24.19 -54.68 -19.23
C ARG A 41 23.38 -54.93 -20.50
N ASP A 42 22.08 -55.19 -20.38
CA ASP A 42 21.20 -55.52 -21.52
C ASP A 42 20.70 -54.24 -22.24
N ILE A 43 20.94 -53.05 -21.64
CA ILE A 43 20.56 -51.76 -22.24
C ILE A 43 21.70 -51.27 -23.12
N PRO A 44 21.45 -50.91 -24.39
CA PRO A 44 22.48 -50.32 -25.28
C PRO A 44 23.07 -49.05 -24.68
N LEU A 45 24.42 -48.94 -24.74
CA LEU A 45 25.15 -47.78 -24.15
C LEU A 45 24.78 -46.44 -24.80
N ASP A 46 24.36 -46.47 -26.05
CA ASP A 46 23.92 -45.30 -26.78
C ASP A 46 22.50 -44.84 -26.46
N PHE A 47 21.69 -45.71 -25.79
CA PHE A 47 20.29 -45.42 -25.49
C PHE A 47 20.13 -44.15 -24.63
N VAL A 48 20.98 -43.95 -23.61
CA VAL A 48 20.91 -42.72 -22.77
C VAL A 48 21.20 -41.46 -23.57
N ALA A 49 22.21 -41.54 -24.44
CA ALA A 49 22.57 -40.45 -25.31
C ALA A 49 21.50 -40.15 -26.38
N GLU A 50 20.86 -41.17 -26.90
CA GLU A 50 19.76 -41.01 -27.88
C GLU A 50 18.48 -40.48 -27.20
N LEU A 51 18.21 -40.89 -25.94
CA LEU A 51 17.04 -40.47 -25.20
C LEU A 51 17.15 -38.97 -24.82
N PHE A 52 18.29 -38.55 -24.26
CA PHE A 52 18.45 -37.22 -23.71
C PHE A 52 19.33 -36.28 -24.57
N GLY A 53 19.78 -36.74 -25.75
CA GLY A 53 20.71 -36.00 -26.61
C GLY A 53 20.23 -34.61 -27.04
N HIS A 54 18.93 -34.39 -27.08
CA HIS A 54 18.27 -33.11 -27.43
C HIS A 54 17.62 -32.37 -26.28
N ALA A 55 17.90 -32.79 -25.01
CA ALA A 55 17.38 -32.10 -23.84
C ALA A 55 17.99 -30.68 -23.73
N VAL A 56 17.18 -29.71 -23.27
CA VAL A 56 17.64 -28.35 -22.99
C VAL A 56 18.65 -28.39 -21.84
N PRO A 57 19.85 -27.85 -21.97
CA PRO A 57 20.92 -27.99 -20.98
C PRO A 57 20.51 -27.49 -19.58
N GLU A 58 19.76 -26.38 -19.48
CA GLU A 58 19.31 -25.76 -18.25
C GLU A 58 18.34 -26.63 -17.46
N ASP A 59 17.45 -27.32 -18.16
CA ASP A 59 16.48 -28.25 -17.55
C ASP A 59 17.17 -29.52 -17.12
N PHE A 60 18.12 -29.99 -17.93
CA PHE A 60 18.86 -31.21 -17.71
C PHE A 60 19.82 -31.11 -16.51
N ALA A 61 20.43 -29.95 -16.29
CA ALA A 61 21.35 -29.69 -15.17
C ALA A 61 20.72 -29.87 -13.77
N ARG A 62 19.39 -29.97 -13.70
CA ARG A 62 18.66 -30.21 -12.44
C ARG A 62 18.65 -31.68 -11.99
N TYR A 63 19.21 -32.60 -12.78
CA TYR A 63 19.23 -34.03 -12.54
C TYR A 63 20.61 -34.54 -12.20
N ARG A 64 20.68 -35.55 -11.34
CA ARG A 64 21.93 -36.29 -11.05
C ARG A 64 22.08 -37.45 -12.01
N PRO A 65 23.32 -37.94 -12.29
CA PRO A 65 23.54 -39.06 -13.17
C PRO A 65 22.77 -40.34 -12.76
N GLU A 66 22.64 -40.58 -11.46
CA GLU A 66 21.93 -41.75 -10.93
C GLU A 66 20.40 -41.69 -11.17
N GLU A 67 19.85 -40.47 -11.13
CA GLU A 67 18.44 -40.20 -11.41
C GLU A 67 18.16 -40.44 -12.90
N LEU A 68 19.01 -39.89 -13.78
CA LEU A 68 18.89 -40.07 -15.22
C LEU A 68 19.09 -41.53 -15.64
N ALA A 69 20.02 -42.24 -15.04
CA ALA A 69 20.22 -43.68 -15.27
C ALA A 69 18.98 -44.50 -14.86
N GLY A 70 18.37 -44.21 -13.71
CA GLY A 70 17.15 -44.87 -13.25
C GLY A 70 15.95 -44.59 -14.14
N ILE A 71 15.79 -43.36 -14.62
CA ILE A 71 14.76 -42.97 -15.57
C ILE A 71 14.97 -43.66 -16.92
N ALA A 72 16.19 -43.66 -17.46
CA ALA A 72 16.51 -44.33 -18.72
C ALA A 72 16.27 -45.84 -18.64
N GLU A 73 16.52 -46.50 -17.50
CA GLU A 73 16.20 -47.93 -17.27
C GLU A 73 14.71 -48.18 -17.37
N GLN A 74 13.87 -47.34 -16.75
CA GLN A 74 12.42 -47.41 -16.86
C GLN A 74 11.91 -47.15 -18.28
N SER A 75 12.51 -46.16 -18.98
CA SER A 75 12.18 -45.85 -20.36
C SER A 75 12.52 -47.00 -21.30
N TRP A 76 13.66 -47.67 -21.08
CA TRP A 76 14.04 -48.88 -21.83
C TRP A 76 13.06 -50.03 -21.60
N ALA A 77 12.59 -50.26 -20.37
CA ALA A 77 11.59 -51.27 -20.05
C ALA A 77 10.26 -50.99 -20.75
N LEU A 78 9.86 -49.73 -20.86
CA LEU A 78 8.66 -49.32 -21.60
C LEU A 78 8.80 -49.60 -23.10
N LEU A 79 9.99 -49.38 -23.67
CA LEU A 79 10.27 -49.61 -25.09
C LEU A 79 10.22 -51.07 -25.51
N GLN A 80 10.35 -52.02 -24.58
CA GLN A 80 10.45 -53.44 -24.92
C GLN A 80 9.25 -54.04 -25.66
N GLU A 81 8.07 -53.48 -25.47
CA GLU A 81 6.86 -54.00 -26.11
C GLU A 81 5.91 -52.87 -26.48
N ARG A 82 5.45 -52.87 -27.76
CA ARG A 82 4.41 -51.99 -28.26
C ARG A 82 3.67 -52.63 -29.42
N LYS A 83 2.34 -52.71 -29.35
CA LYS A 83 1.50 -53.21 -30.45
C LYS A 83 1.54 -52.20 -31.60
N SER A 84 1.67 -52.68 -32.83
CA SER A 84 1.66 -51.84 -34.03
C SER A 84 0.34 -51.10 -34.17
N GLY A 85 0.41 -49.82 -34.51
CA GLY A 85 -0.79 -48.98 -34.74
C GLY A 85 -1.47 -48.47 -33.43
N ALA A 86 -1.01 -48.85 -32.26
CA ALA A 86 -1.55 -48.37 -30.97
C ALA A 86 -0.50 -47.57 -30.22
N PRO A 87 -0.83 -46.46 -29.56
CA PRO A 87 0.07 -45.76 -28.67
C PRO A 87 0.30 -46.58 -27.40
N LYS A 88 1.48 -46.48 -26.80
CA LYS A 88 1.74 -46.96 -25.45
C LYS A 88 2.08 -45.78 -24.58
N ILE A 89 1.28 -45.56 -23.55
CA ILE A 89 1.38 -44.40 -22.65
C ILE A 89 1.62 -44.88 -21.22
N ARG A 90 2.56 -44.25 -20.54
CA ARG A 90 2.79 -44.48 -19.11
C ARG A 90 2.92 -43.13 -18.43
N PHE A 91 2.25 -42.92 -17.29
CA PHE A 91 2.37 -41.70 -16.50
C PHE A 91 2.43 -42.12 -15.03
N GLU A 92 3.64 -42.07 -14.46
CA GLU A 92 3.93 -42.58 -13.12
C GLU A 92 4.88 -41.64 -12.36
N PRO A 93 4.82 -41.59 -11.03
CA PRO A 93 5.82 -40.90 -10.23
C PRO A 93 7.23 -41.42 -10.54
N ALA A 94 8.21 -40.53 -10.63
CA ALA A 94 9.61 -40.89 -10.85
C ALA A 94 10.19 -41.52 -9.57
N ALA A 95 10.35 -42.82 -9.51
CA ALA A 95 10.95 -43.52 -8.35
C ALA A 95 12.36 -42.96 -8.00
N ALA A 96 13.10 -42.46 -8.99
CA ALA A 96 14.45 -41.91 -8.81
C ALA A 96 14.45 -40.42 -8.35
N LYS A 97 13.33 -39.69 -8.45
CA LYS A 97 13.25 -38.27 -8.13
C LYS A 97 11.90 -37.88 -7.52
N PRO A 98 11.79 -37.77 -6.20
CA PRO A 98 10.55 -37.38 -5.52
C PRO A 98 10.03 -36.01 -6.02
N GLY A 99 8.69 -35.87 -6.13
CA GLY A 99 8.02 -34.64 -6.58
C GLY A 99 8.04 -34.44 -8.09
N VAL A 100 8.39 -35.48 -8.87
CA VAL A 100 8.33 -35.47 -10.34
C VAL A 100 7.53 -36.68 -10.78
N ALA A 101 6.61 -36.49 -11.72
CA ALA A 101 5.99 -37.59 -12.47
C ALA A 101 6.51 -37.60 -13.92
N VAL A 102 6.68 -38.82 -14.45
CA VAL A 102 7.21 -39.02 -15.80
C VAL A 102 6.10 -39.53 -16.70
N LEU A 103 5.76 -38.76 -17.70
CA LEU A 103 4.86 -39.11 -18.77
C LEU A 103 5.65 -39.58 -19.99
N GLU A 104 5.47 -40.79 -20.40
CA GLU A 104 6.15 -41.39 -21.55
C GLU A 104 5.14 -41.93 -22.54
N MET A 105 5.40 -41.67 -23.80
CA MET A 105 4.54 -42.15 -24.90
C MET A 105 5.38 -42.67 -26.04
N ILE A 106 5.00 -43.82 -26.56
CA ILE A 106 5.57 -44.41 -27.76
C ILE A 106 4.46 -44.53 -28.79
N ASN A 107 4.66 -43.91 -29.95
CA ASN A 107 3.71 -43.93 -31.06
C ASN A 107 4.44 -44.09 -32.39
N ASP A 108 3.73 -44.38 -33.48
CA ASP A 108 4.29 -44.30 -34.83
C ASP A 108 4.70 -42.82 -35.07
N ASP A 109 5.85 -42.56 -35.71
CA ASP A 109 6.32 -41.22 -35.99
C ASP A 109 5.40 -40.54 -37.00
N MET A 110 4.81 -39.42 -36.60
CA MET A 110 3.90 -38.63 -37.42
C MET A 110 3.84 -37.16 -36.95
N PRO A 111 3.40 -36.20 -37.82
CA PRO A 111 3.26 -34.82 -37.43
C PRO A 111 2.20 -34.64 -36.35
N PHE A 112 2.27 -33.49 -35.63
CA PHE A 112 1.35 -32.98 -34.61
C PHE A 112 1.36 -33.67 -33.25
N LEU A 113 2.22 -34.69 -33.02
CA LEU A 113 2.24 -35.44 -31.76
C LEU A 113 2.59 -34.54 -30.59
N VAL A 114 3.76 -33.86 -30.65
CA VAL A 114 4.28 -33.04 -29.54
C VAL A 114 3.37 -31.87 -29.24
N ASP A 115 2.97 -31.12 -30.28
CA ASP A 115 2.09 -29.95 -30.10
C ASP A 115 0.77 -30.29 -29.42
N SER A 116 0.16 -31.44 -29.84
CA SER A 116 -1.12 -31.89 -29.31
C SER A 116 -1.02 -32.32 -27.84
N ILE A 117 0.10 -32.98 -27.46
CA ILE A 117 0.35 -33.45 -26.10
C ILE A 117 0.68 -32.29 -25.17
N VAL A 118 1.60 -31.42 -25.58
CA VAL A 118 1.99 -30.22 -24.81
C VAL A 118 0.76 -29.30 -24.62
N GLY A 119 -0.09 -29.18 -25.64
CA GLY A 119 -1.33 -28.43 -25.55
C GLY A 119 -2.27 -28.95 -24.46
N GLU A 120 -2.39 -30.28 -24.28
CA GLU A 120 -3.20 -30.89 -23.23
C GLU A 120 -2.61 -30.69 -21.85
N ILE A 121 -1.29 -30.88 -21.70
CA ILE A 121 -0.57 -30.68 -20.44
C ILE A 121 -0.70 -29.23 -19.97
N SER A 122 -0.52 -28.28 -20.88
CA SER A 122 -0.66 -26.84 -20.60
C SER A 122 -2.10 -26.45 -20.23
N GLU A 123 -3.11 -27.07 -20.81
CA GLU A 123 -4.53 -26.79 -20.50
C GLU A 123 -4.93 -27.28 -19.10
N ARG A 124 -4.16 -28.25 -18.54
CA ARG A 124 -4.29 -28.74 -17.18
C ARG A 124 -3.41 -28.01 -16.15
N ASP A 125 -2.75 -26.93 -16.56
CA ASP A 125 -1.82 -26.14 -15.72
C ASP A 125 -0.67 -26.97 -15.10
N LEU A 126 -0.23 -28.04 -15.80
CA LEU A 126 0.91 -28.84 -15.36
C LEU A 126 2.22 -28.22 -15.87
N ASP A 127 3.14 -27.91 -14.95
CA ASP A 127 4.45 -27.37 -15.27
C ASP A 127 5.40 -28.42 -15.85
N ILE A 128 5.84 -28.23 -17.08
CA ILE A 128 6.81 -29.11 -17.78
C ILE A 128 8.23 -28.77 -17.31
N ARG A 129 8.87 -29.75 -16.65
CA ARG A 129 10.26 -29.62 -16.15
C ARG A 129 11.30 -30.09 -17.15
N LEU A 130 10.96 -31.06 -17.97
CA LEU A 130 11.80 -31.61 -19.03
C LEU A 130 10.90 -32.15 -20.14
N LEU A 131 11.24 -31.86 -21.37
CA LEU A 131 10.62 -32.45 -22.56
C LEU A 131 11.74 -32.94 -23.50
N VAL A 132 11.72 -34.21 -23.88
CA VAL A 132 12.53 -34.77 -24.94
C VAL A 132 11.67 -35.63 -25.88
N HIS A 133 12.01 -35.55 -27.17
CA HIS A 133 11.24 -36.23 -28.21
C HIS A 133 12.19 -36.87 -29.24
N PRO A 134 12.90 -37.94 -28.89
CA PRO A 134 13.67 -38.69 -29.87
C PRO A 134 12.76 -39.55 -30.78
N VAL A 135 13.14 -39.72 -32.00
CA VAL A 135 12.52 -40.65 -32.94
C VAL A 135 13.47 -41.83 -33.16
N PHE A 136 13.05 -43.03 -32.68
CA PHE A 136 13.87 -44.24 -32.74
C PHE A 136 13.52 -45.08 -33.95
N THR A 137 14.55 -45.66 -34.60
CA THR A 137 14.38 -46.72 -35.55
C THR A 137 14.43 -48.07 -34.82
N VAL A 138 13.33 -48.83 -34.87
CA VAL A 138 13.20 -50.13 -34.15
C VAL A 138 12.73 -51.22 -35.05
N GLU A 139 13.12 -52.46 -34.73
CA GLU A 139 12.54 -53.66 -35.31
C GLU A 139 11.70 -54.41 -34.28
N ARG A 140 10.44 -54.72 -34.63
CA ARG A 140 9.51 -55.39 -33.74
C ARG A 140 8.99 -56.71 -34.34
N SER A 141 8.75 -57.66 -33.47
CA SER A 141 7.99 -58.88 -33.82
C SER A 141 6.53 -58.53 -34.20
N GLU A 142 5.81 -59.49 -34.76
CA GLU A 142 4.37 -59.41 -35.04
C GLU A 142 3.56 -59.18 -33.74
N THR A 143 4.08 -59.67 -32.59
CA THR A 143 3.44 -59.49 -31.28
C THR A 143 3.80 -58.14 -30.62
N GLY A 144 4.65 -57.34 -31.25
CA GLY A 144 5.06 -56.00 -30.76
C GLY A 144 6.29 -56.01 -29.87
N LYS A 145 6.99 -57.14 -29.65
CA LYS A 145 8.25 -57.20 -28.88
C LYS A 145 9.39 -56.53 -29.66
N LEU A 146 10.27 -55.82 -28.96
CA LEU A 146 11.47 -55.21 -29.53
C LEU A 146 12.49 -56.30 -29.88
N ASN A 147 12.84 -56.44 -31.15
CA ASN A 147 13.87 -57.33 -31.64
C ASN A 147 15.23 -56.64 -31.80
N ALA A 148 15.21 -55.39 -32.24
CA ALA A 148 16.44 -54.60 -32.38
C ALA A 148 16.12 -53.08 -32.19
N PHE A 149 17.04 -52.41 -31.48
CA PHE A 149 17.10 -50.96 -31.32
C PHE A 149 18.26 -50.44 -32.20
N ARG A 150 17.99 -49.50 -33.10
CA ARG A 150 18.95 -48.94 -34.06
C ARG A 150 19.23 -47.44 -33.88
N GLY A 151 18.76 -46.82 -32.80
CA GLY A 151 18.93 -45.38 -32.50
C GLY A 151 18.19 -44.45 -33.48
N ALA A 152 18.56 -43.14 -33.49
CA ALA A 152 17.76 -42.10 -34.17
C ALA A 152 17.97 -42.11 -35.71
N HIS A 153 19.03 -42.68 -36.30
CA HIS A 153 19.41 -42.36 -37.66
C HIS A 153 19.78 -43.53 -38.58
N LYS A 154 19.56 -44.78 -38.24
CA LYS A 154 20.17 -45.86 -39.03
C LYS A 154 19.28 -47.05 -39.30
N GLY A 155 18.95 -47.32 -40.55
CA GLY A 155 18.57 -48.63 -41.10
C GLY A 155 17.12 -48.74 -41.60
N ASN A 156 16.81 -49.86 -42.24
CA ASN A 156 15.46 -50.30 -42.59
C ASN A 156 14.73 -50.80 -41.32
N GLY A 157 14.00 -49.95 -40.64
CA GLY A 157 13.21 -50.25 -39.48
C GLY A 157 11.95 -49.35 -39.39
N ARG A 158 11.09 -49.62 -38.44
CA ARG A 158 9.97 -48.76 -38.16
C ARG A 158 10.39 -47.54 -37.35
N ARG A 159 10.00 -46.36 -37.76
CA ARG A 159 10.23 -45.16 -36.97
C ARG A 159 9.16 -45.02 -35.91
N GLU A 160 9.60 -44.90 -34.67
CA GLU A 160 8.72 -44.62 -33.50
C GLU A 160 9.13 -43.37 -32.79
N SER A 161 8.18 -42.48 -32.59
CA SER A 161 8.30 -41.28 -31.77
C SER A 161 8.23 -41.69 -30.30
N PHE A 162 9.26 -41.34 -29.53
CA PHE A 162 9.32 -41.51 -28.10
C PHE A 162 9.23 -40.15 -27.43
N ILE A 163 8.10 -39.82 -26.84
CA ILE A 163 7.89 -38.54 -26.15
C ILE A 163 8.00 -38.78 -24.66
N HIS A 164 8.93 -38.06 -24.03
CA HIS A 164 9.27 -38.21 -22.62
C HIS A 164 9.22 -36.83 -21.96
N ILE A 165 8.30 -36.69 -20.97
CA ILE A 165 7.97 -35.42 -20.34
C ILE A 165 8.00 -35.60 -18.83
N HIS A 166 8.70 -34.70 -18.13
CA HIS A 166 8.62 -34.60 -16.68
C HIS A 166 7.72 -33.44 -16.30
N VAL A 167 6.80 -33.70 -15.39
CA VAL A 167 5.93 -32.67 -14.80
C VAL A 167 6.00 -32.73 -13.27
N ASP A 168 5.48 -31.70 -12.61
CA ASP A 168 5.32 -31.72 -11.18
C ASP A 168 4.32 -32.78 -10.76
N ASP A 169 4.65 -33.58 -9.75
CA ASP A 169 3.78 -34.63 -9.20
C ASP A 169 2.96 -34.06 -8.04
N ASP A 170 1.65 -33.95 -8.21
CA ASP A 170 0.66 -33.57 -7.20
C ASP A 170 0.10 -34.74 -6.38
N GLY A 171 0.49 -35.99 -6.73
CA GLY A 171 0.08 -37.22 -6.03
C GLY A 171 -1.32 -37.71 -6.38
N ASP A 172 -2.04 -37.11 -7.36
CA ASP A 172 -3.39 -37.53 -7.77
C ASP A 172 -3.37 -38.65 -8.83
N ASP A 173 -3.53 -39.88 -8.41
CA ASP A 173 -3.63 -41.07 -9.30
C ASP A 173 -4.82 -40.99 -10.25
N ALA A 174 -5.95 -40.42 -9.82
CA ALA A 174 -7.15 -40.31 -10.67
C ALA A 174 -6.94 -39.29 -11.79
N ALA A 175 -6.32 -38.16 -11.49
CA ALA A 175 -5.95 -37.15 -12.48
C ALA A 175 -4.93 -37.69 -13.49
N ARG A 176 -3.94 -38.48 -13.03
CA ARG A 176 -2.98 -39.14 -13.92
C ARG A 176 -3.66 -40.14 -14.86
N ALA A 177 -4.56 -40.97 -14.35
CA ALA A 177 -5.29 -41.95 -15.16
C ALA A 177 -6.22 -41.25 -16.17
N ASP A 178 -6.83 -40.13 -15.81
CA ASP A 178 -7.66 -39.32 -16.72
C ASP A 178 -6.83 -38.70 -17.84
N LEU A 179 -5.66 -38.11 -17.52
CA LEU A 179 -4.76 -37.57 -18.52
C LEU A 179 -4.30 -38.65 -19.52
N VAL A 180 -3.97 -39.85 -19.04
CA VAL A 180 -3.57 -40.98 -19.91
C VAL A 180 -4.70 -41.35 -20.89
N ARG A 181 -5.97 -41.39 -20.43
CA ARG A 181 -7.14 -41.63 -21.32
C ARG A 181 -7.28 -40.54 -22.36
N THR A 182 -7.25 -39.26 -21.91
CA THR A 182 -7.38 -38.10 -22.80
C THR A 182 -6.28 -38.05 -23.85
N LEU A 183 -5.04 -38.34 -23.48
CA LEU A 183 -3.91 -38.42 -24.40
C LEU A 183 -4.03 -39.57 -25.41
N ALA A 184 -4.58 -40.70 -24.99
CA ALA A 184 -4.86 -41.83 -25.92
C ALA A 184 -5.90 -41.41 -26.99
N ASP A 185 -6.95 -40.72 -26.58
CA ASP A 185 -7.96 -40.18 -27.51
C ASP A 185 -7.35 -39.14 -28.47
N ILE A 186 -6.55 -38.22 -27.96
CA ILE A 186 -5.85 -37.19 -28.77
C ILE A 186 -4.91 -37.89 -29.81
N LEU A 187 -4.16 -38.86 -29.40
CA LEU A 187 -3.27 -39.60 -30.31
C LEU A 187 -4.07 -40.37 -31.40
N ALA A 188 -5.27 -40.88 -31.05
CA ALA A 188 -6.17 -41.50 -32.02
C ALA A 188 -6.70 -40.45 -33.03
N GLU A 189 -7.07 -39.22 -32.57
CA GLU A 189 -7.48 -38.11 -33.44
C GLU A 189 -6.33 -37.65 -34.36
N VAL A 190 -5.12 -37.49 -33.81
CA VAL A 190 -3.94 -37.19 -34.65
C VAL A 190 -3.75 -38.23 -35.74
N ARG A 191 -3.86 -39.51 -35.38
CA ARG A 191 -3.69 -40.62 -36.31
C ARG A 191 -4.68 -40.59 -37.47
N VAL A 192 -5.97 -40.40 -37.19
CA VAL A 192 -6.98 -40.36 -38.29
C VAL A 192 -6.81 -39.12 -39.16
N CYS A 193 -6.44 -37.94 -38.58
CA CYS A 193 -6.17 -36.75 -39.36
C CYS A 193 -4.97 -36.95 -40.34
N VAL A 194 -3.88 -37.56 -39.83
CA VAL A 194 -2.70 -37.82 -40.66
C VAL A 194 -2.98 -38.91 -41.73
N GLN A 195 -3.70 -39.96 -41.39
CA GLN A 195 -4.05 -41.02 -42.34
C GLN A 195 -4.94 -40.52 -43.46
N ASP A 196 -5.93 -39.66 -43.14
CA ASP A 196 -6.91 -39.15 -44.09
C ASP A 196 -6.43 -37.83 -44.78
N TRP A 197 -5.28 -37.31 -44.51
CA TRP A 197 -4.82 -36.06 -45.10
C TRP A 197 -4.85 -36.08 -46.63
N ARG A 198 -4.32 -37.13 -47.25
CA ARG A 198 -4.36 -37.29 -48.74
C ARG A 198 -5.80 -37.47 -49.25
N PRO A 199 -6.65 -38.32 -48.69
CA PRO A 199 -8.07 -38.39 -48.99
C PRO A 199 -8.83 -37.05 -48.90
N MET A 200 -8.55 -36.25 -47.85
CA MET A 200 -9.16 -34.92 -47.70
C MET A 200 -8.68 -33.94 -48.80
N LEU A 201 -7.42 -33.95 -49.16
CA LEU A 201 -6.91 -33.15 -50.29
C LEU A 201 -7.50 -33.62 -51.66
N ALA A 202 -7.67 -34.94 -51.88
CA ALA A 202 -8.30 -35.45 -53.06
C ALA A 202 -9.78 -35.01 -53.13
N ARG A 203 -10.52 -35.07 -52.00
CA ARG A 203 -11.89 -34.59 -51.91
C ARG A 203 -12.01 -33.10 -52.25
N LEU A 204 -11.13 -32.27 -51.73
CA LEU A 204 -11.05 -30.83 -52.03
C LEU A 204 -10.81 -30.57 -53.53
N SER A 205 -9.95 -31.38 -54.14
CA SER A 205 -9.65 -31.31 -55.56
C SER A 205 -10.83 -31.76 -56.45
N GLU A 206 -11.54 -32.80 -56.00
CA GLU A 206 -12.80 -33.26 -56.65
C GLU A 206 -13.86 -32.17 -56.63
N VAL A 207 -14.12 -31.55 -55.46
CA VAL A 207 -15.06 -30.43 -55.33
C VAL A 207 -14.68 -29.28 -56.27
N THR A 208 -13.38 -28.94 -56.31
CA THR A 208 -12.88 -27.88 -57.22
C THR A 208 -13.10 -28.24 -58.72
N ALA A 209 -12.90 -29.50 -59.07
CA ALA A 209 -13.12 -29.98 -60.44
C ALA A 209 -14.65 -30.01 -60.79
N GLU A 210 -15.51 -30.40 -59.87
CA GLU A 210 -16.93 -30.42 -60.02
C GLU A 210 -17.50 -29.01 -60.27
N LEU A 211 -17.07 -28.01 -59.46
CA LEU A 211 -17.43 -26.59 -59.60
C LEU A 211 -17.02 -26.01 -61.00
N ARG A 212 -15.92 -26.52 -61.59
CA ARG A 212 -15.51 -26.11 -62.92
C ARG A 212 -16.35 -26.81 -64.06
N ALA A 213 -16.66 -28.08 -63.87
CA ALA A 213 -17.36 -28.86 -64.87
C ALA A 213 -18.85 -28.54 -64.86
N ALA A 214 -19.45 -28.25 -63.77
CA ALA A 214 -20.87 -27.91 -63.60
C ALA A 214 -21.00 -26.67 -62.71
N PRO A 215 -20.79 -25.46 -63.27
CA PRO A 215 -20.82 -24.19 -62.45
C PRO A 215 -22.23 -24.00 -61.89
N PRO A 216 -22.36 -23.69 -60.56
CA PRO A 216 -23.65 -23.40 -59.94
C PRO A 216 -24.32 -22.11 -60.50
N PRO A 217 -25.60 -21.85 -60.25
CA PRO A 217 -26.33 -20.68 -60.76
C PRO A 217 -25.99 -19.44 -59.87
N LEU A 218 -24.73 -19.11 -59.77
CA LEU A 218 -24.16 -18.00 -58.98
C LEU A 218 -23.37 -17.09 -59.97
N PRO A 219 -23.05 -15.84 -59.53
CA PRO A 219 -22.18 -14.96 -60.33
C PRO A 219 -20.85 -15.62 -60.69
N ALA A 220 -20.40 -15.46 -61.97
CA ALA A 220 -19.20 -16.12 -62.46
C ALA A 220 -17.93 -15.72 -61.70
N ASP A 221 -17.86 -14.50 -61.22
CA ASP A 221 -16.77 -13.97 -60.41
C ASP A 221 -16.76 -14.56 -59.00
N GLU A 222 -17.93 -14.88 -58.41
CA GLU A 222 -18.03 -15.60 -57.13
C GLU A 222 -17.52 -17.03 -57.26
N ILE A 223 -17.89 -17.73 -58.35
CA ILE A 223 -17.42 -19.09 -58.59
C ILE A 223 -15.89 -19.12 -58.81
N ALA A 224 -15.38 -18.18 -59.60
CA ALA A 224 -13.94 -18.09 -59.86
C ALA A 224 -13.15 -17.85 -58.57
N GLU A 225 -13.63 -16.92 -57.72
CA GLU A 225 -12.98 -16.63 -56.44
C GLU A 225 -13.05 -17.80 -55.46
N ALA A 226 -14.19 -18.54 -55.44
CA ALA A 226 -14.33 -19.75 -54.64
C ALA A 226 -13.34 -20.84 -55.09
N ILE A 227 -13.21 -21.05 -56.38
CA ILE A 227 -12.23 -22.02 -56.91
C ILE A 227 -10.80 -21.63 -56.53
N GLU A 228 -10.42 -20.37 -56.68
CA GLU A 228 -9.10 -19.89 -56.28
C GLU A 228 -8.87 -20.05 -54.75
N PHE A 229 -9.91 -19.80 -53.94
CA PHE A 229 -9.82 -19.99 -52.49
C PHE A 229 -9.61 -21.47 -52.13
N LEU A 230 -10.37 -22.39 -52.74
CA LEU A 230 -10.18 -23.83 -52.49
C LEU A 230 -8.79 -24.30 -52.92
N GLN A 231 -8.24 -23.77 -54.01
CA GLN A 231 -6.88 -24.04 -54.46
C GLN A 231 -5.86 -23.46 -53.52
N TRP A 232 -6.10 -22.25 -53.00
CA TRP A 232 -5.24 -21.61 -52.00
C TRP A 232 -5.22 -22.42 -50.70
N ILE A 233 -6.33 -22.99 -50.25
CA ILE A 233 -6.41 -23.90 -49.10
C ILE A 233 -5.57 -25.14 -49.33
N ALA A 234 -5.67 -25.76 -50.51
CA ALA A 234 -4.92 -26.95 -50.88
C ALA A 234 -3.40 -26.73 -50.99
N ALA A 235 -2.96 -25.47 -51.15
CA ALA A 235 -1.55 -25.07 -51.25
C ALA A 235 -0.91 -24.72 -49.90
N ASP A 236 -1.04 -25.58 -48.87
CA ASP A 236 -0.45 -25.50 -47.55
C ASP A 236 -0.80 -24.23 -46.73
N ASN A 237 -1.90 -23.55 -47.06
CA ASN A 237 -2.39 -22.42 -46.31
C ASN A 237 -3.41 -22.79 -45.22
N PHE A 238 -3.81 -24.08 -45.20
CA PHE A 238 -4.81 -24.63 -44.28
C PHE A 238 -4.43 -26.07 -43.91
N THR A 239 -4.40 -26.37 -42.63
CA THR A 239 -4.22 -27.72 -42.10
C THR A 239 -5.56 -28.39 -42.05
N LEU A 240 -5.86 -29.23 -43.04
CA LEU A 240 -7.12 -30.05 -43.08
C LEU A 240 -7.10 -31.07 -41.93
N LEU A 241 -8.13 -31.08 -41.12
CA LEU A 241 -8.30 -31.97 -39.98
C LEU A 241 -9.57 -32.84 -40.13
N GLY A 242 -10.52 -32.44 -40.96
CA GLY A 242 -11.74 -33.23 -41.25
C GLY A 242 -12.47 -32.77 -42.48
N ALA A 243 -13.22 -33.68 -43.13
CA ALA A 243 -14.13 -33.40 -44.18
C ALA A 243 -15.37 -34.31 -44.08
N ARG A 244 -16.56 -33.82 -44.50
CA ARG A 244 -17.81 -34.57 -44.52
C ARG A 244 -18.80 -33.90 -45.45
N ASP A 245 -19.63 -34.72 -46.14
CA ASP A 245 -20.73 -34.20 -46.95
C ASP A 245 -22.00 -34.08 -46.10
N TYR A 246 -22.81 -33.08 -46.39
CA TYR A 246 -24.12 -32.87 -45.81
C TYR A 246 -25.17 -32.83 -46.93
N ALA A 247 -26.32 -33.49 -46.74
CA ALA A 247 -27.45 -33.42 -47.59
C ALA A 247 -28.41 -32.31 -47.13
N TYR A 248 -28.99 -31.55 -48.05
CA TYR A 248 -30.02 -30.58 -47.78
C TYR A 248 -31.40 -31.23 -47.85
N THR A 249 -32.19 -31.13 -46.79
CA THR A 249 -33.55 -31.65 -46.69
C THR A 249 -34.57 -30.51 -46.81
N ASP A 250 -35.29 -30.46 -47.93
CA ASP A 250 -36.30 -29.41 -48.23
C ASP A 250 -37.42 -29.32 -47.20
N SER A 251 -37.87 -30.45 -46.62
CA SER A 251 -38.96 -30.50 -45.63
C SER A 251 -38.62 -29.86 -44.30
N GLU A 252 -37.36 -29.90 -43.89
CA GLU A 252 -36.88 -29.38 -42.61
C GLU A 252 -36.02 -28.11 -42.78
N HIS A 253 -35.67 -27.77 -44.03
CA HIS A 253 -34.69 -26.71 -44.34
C HIS A 253 -33.39 -26.84 -43.50
N ALA A 254 -32.90 -28.08 -43.38
CA ALA A 254 -31.75 -28.46 -42.55
C ALA A 254 -30.67 -29.19 -43.37
N LEU A 255 -29.43 -29.14 -42.86
CA LEU A 255 -28.30 -29.88 -43.38
C LEU A 255 -28.14 -31.16 -42.56
N GLU A 256 -28.31 -32.33 -43.17
CA GLU A 256 -28.10 -33.63 -42.51
C GLU A 256 -26.73 -34.21 -42.84
N PRO A 257 -25.95 -34.69 -41.85
CA PRO A 257 -24.61 -35.22 -42.10
C PRO A 257 -24.65 -36.61 -42.74
N ARG A 258 -23.85 -36.79 -43.79
CA ARG A 258 -23.57 -38.13 -44.37
C ARG A 258 -22.34 -38.75 -43.69
N PHE A 259 -22.57 -39.59 -42.68
CA PHE A 259 -21.50 -40.15 -41.86
C PHE A 259 -20.55 -41.05 -42.64
N ASP A 260 -21.02 -41.71 -43.72
CA ASP A 260 -20.24 -42.58 -44.60
C ASP A 260 -19.17 -41.85 -45.41
N THR A 261 -19.31 -40.52 -45.56
CA THR A 261 -18.33 -39.64 -46.25
C THR A 261 -17.30 -39.01 -45.31
N GLY A 262 -17.38 -39.26 -44.01
CA GLY A 262 -16.55 -38.64 -43.00
C GLY A 262 -15.07 -39.01 -43.13
N LEU A 263 -14.18 -38.00 -43.13
CA LEU A 263 -12.73 -38.09 -43.10
C LEU A 263 -12.12 -37.32 -41.92
N GLY A 264 -10.98 -37.77 -41.41
CA GLY A 264 -10.29 -37.18 -40.29
C GLY A 264 -11.16 -37.13 -39.04
N LEU A 265 -11.18 -35.97 -38.32
CA LEU A 265 -12.02 -35.80 -37.13
C LEU A 265 -13.52 -36.03 -37.40
N LEU A 266 -13.96 -35.75 -38.62
CA LEU A 266 -15.37 -35.92 -39.01
C LEU A 266 -15.77 -37.38 -39.36
N ARG A 267 -14.89 -38.35 -39.11
CA ARG A 267 -15.30 -39.77 -39.08
C ARG A 267 -16.20 -40.07 -37.88
N SER A 268 -15.98 -39.32 -36.75
CA SER A 268 -16.79 -39.48 -35.56
C SER A 268 -18.17 -38.87 -35.74
N PRO A 269 -19.27 -39.64 -35.53
CA PRO A 269 -20.62 -39.08 -35.55
C PRO A 269 -20.87 -38.05 -34.45
N GLU A 270 -20.09 -38.10 -33.35
CA GLU A 270 -20.20 -37.20 -32.20
C GLU A 270 -19.60 -35.84 -32.47
N MET A 271 -18.73 -35.71 -33.50
CA MET A 271 -18.11 -34.45 -33.86
C MET A 271 -19.12 -33.50 -34.50
N ARG A 272 -19.55 -32.48 -33.78
CA ARG A 272 -20.53 -31.47 -34.16
C ARG A 272 -19.88 -30.06 -34.16
N LEU A 273 -19.74 -29.41 -35.30
CA LEU A 273 -18.97 -28.19 -35.45
C LEU A 273 -19.78 -26.89 -35.17
N LEU A 274 -21.07 -26.91 -35.48
CA LEU A 274 -21.95 -25.75 -35.29
C LEU A 274 -22.87 -26.00 -34.09
N LEU A 275 -22.42 -25.61 -32.89
CA LEU A 275 -23.17 -25.70 -31.63
C LEU A 275 -23.39 -24.29 -31.07
N ARG A 276 -24.54 -24.10 -30.44
CA ARG A 276 -24.85 -22.98 -29.55
C ARG A 276 -25.18 -23.58 -28.18
N GLY A 277 -24.28 -23.45 -27.20
CA GLY A 277 -24.35 -24.29 -26.03
C GLY A 277 -24.32 -25.77 -26.44
N ASP A 278 -25.25 -26.58 -25.94
CA ASP A 278 -25.41 -27.99 -26.33
C ASP A 278 -26.36 -28.23 -27.53
N GLN A 279 -26.92 -27.16 -28.08
CA GLN A 279 -27.89 -27.29 -29.22
C GLN A 279 -27.18 -27.24 -30.55
N LEU A 280 -27.51 -28.18 -31.44
CA LEU A 280 -27.02 -28.19 -32.81
C LEU A 280 -27.69 -27.10 -33.64
N VAL A 281 -26.93 -26.27 -34.33
CA VAL A 281 -27.37 -25.17 -35.18
C VAL A 281 -27.49 -25.68 -36.63
N THR A 282 -28.43 -26.56 -36.95
CA THR A 282 -28.62 -27.11 -38.32
C THR A 282 -29.87 -26.64 -39.03
N ALA A 283 -30.83 -26.02 -38.34
CA ALA A 283 -32.13 -25.60 -38.87
C ALA A 283 -32.56 -24.20 -38.38
N THR A 284 -31.62 -23.30 -38.02
CA THR A 284 -31.94 -21.96 -37.57
C THR A 284 -32.29 -21.02 -38.73
N PRO A 285 -33.02 -19.91 -38.47
CA PRO A 285 -33.29 -18.89 -39.48
C PRO A 285 -32.05 -18.37 -40.18
N GLU A 286 -30.93 -18.26 -39.42
CA GLU A 286 -29.63 -17.76 -39.89
C GLU A 286 -28.97 -18.71 -40.90
N ILE A 287 -29.10 -20.03 -40.71
CA ILE A 287 -28.62 -21.02 -41.69
C ILE A 287 -29.48 -20.95 -42.96
N ARG A 288 -30.82 -20.80 -42.83
CA ARG A 288 -31.69 -20.62 -43.96
C ARG A 288 -31.35 -19.39 -44.78
N GLU A 289 -31.05 -18.26 -44.09
CA GLU A 289 -30.61 -17.03 -44.75
C GLU A 289 -29.30 -17.27 -45.50
N PHE A 290 -28.31 -17.92 -44.89
CA PHE A 290 -27.06 -18.25 -45.55
C PHE A 290 -27.24 -19.13 -46.75
N LEU A 291 -28.07 -20.17 -46.67
CA LEU A 291 -28.32 -21.08 -47.80
C LEU A 291 -28.95 -20.37 -49.02
N ASN A 292 -29.71 -19.29 -48.81
CA ASN A 292 -30.33 -18.47 -49.83
C ASN A 292 -29.43 -17.31 -50.38
N GLU A 293 -28.30 -17.02 -49.73
CA GLU A 293 -27.37 -15.98 -50.19
C GLU A 293 -26.66 -16.40 -51.51
N PRO A 294 -26.31 -15.44 -52.39
CA PRO A 294 -25.58 -15.72 -53.64
C PRO A 294 -24.08 -15.88 -53.38
N LYS A 295 -23.69 -16.55 -52.29
CA LYS A 295 -22.32 -16.90 -51.92
C LYS A 295 -22.16 -18.40 -52.01
N LEU A 296 -21.01 -18.85 -52.59
CA LEU A 296 -20.70 -20.25 -52.70
C LEU A 296 -20.06 -20.83 -51.43
N ILE A 297 -19.22 -20.05 -50.78
CA ILE A 297 -18.44 -20.50 -49.61
C ILE A 297 -18.81 -19.71 -48.37
N ILE A 298 -18.91 -20.39 -47.25
CA ILE A 298 -18.92 -19.79 -45.92
C ILE A 298 -17.67 -20.24 -45.14
N MET A 299 -17.04 -19.30 -44.47
CA MET A 299 -15.99 -19.60 -43.49
C MET A 299 -16.37 -19.00 -42.14
N THR A 300 -16.33 -19.83 -41.11
CA THR A 300 -16.62 -19.40 -39.73
C THR A 300 -15.84 -20.25 -38.72
N LYS A 301 -15.78 -19.84 -37.44
CA LYS A 301 -15.22 -20.66 -36.38
C LYS A 301 -16.22 -21.72 -35.91
N ALA A 302 -15.76 -22.94 -35.71
CA ALA A 302 -16.56 -23.99 -35.10
C ALA A 302 -16.71 -23.76 -33.59
N ALA A 303 -17.71 -24.39 -32.97
CA ALA A 303 -17.90 -24.38 -31.52
C ALA A 303 -16.85 -25.22 -30.81
N GLN A 304 -16.20 -26.14 -31.49
CA GLN A 304 -15.20 -27.05 -30.93
C GLN A 304 -13.77 -26.54 -31.15
N ARG A 305 -12.96 -26.67 -30.09
CA ARG A 305 -11.51 -26.45 -30.13
C ARG A 305 -10.83 -27.70 -30.71
N SER A 306 -9.82 -27.45 -31.52
CA SER A 306 -8.95 -28.55 -31.93
C SER A 306 -8.14 -29.11 -30.77
N ARG A 307 -8.04 -30.43 -30.67
CA ARG A 307 -7.07 -31.13 -29.82
C ARG A 307 -5.87 -31.58 -30.62
N VAL A 308 -5.93 -31.47 -31.93
CA VAL A 308 -4.85 -31.83 -32.85
C VAL A 308 -4.11 -30.57 -33.27
N HIS A 309 -2.78 -30.56 -33.16
CA HIS A 309 -1.85 -29.47 -33.49
C HIS A 309 -1.98 -28.28 -32.51
N ARG A 310 -2.90 -27.33 -32.71
CA ARG A 310 -3.06 -26.13 -31.87
C ARG A 310 -4.40 -26.11 -31.13
N ARG A 311 -4.40 -25.68 -29.88
CA ARG A 311 -5.59 -25.54 -29.02
C ARG A 311 -6.39 -24.28 -29.34
N VAL A 312 -6.88 -24.15 -30.57
CA VAL A 312 -7.74 -23.04 -31.04
C VAL A 312 -9.02 -23.60 -31.66
N ASP A 313 -10.02 -22.74 -31.79
CA ASP A 313 -11.28 -23.13 -32.42
C ASP A 313 -11.05 -23.52 -33.87
N LEU A 314 -11.64 -24.67 -34.27
CA LEU A 314 -11.58 -25.13 -35.65
C LEU A 314 -12.20 -24.11 -36.61
N ASP A 315 -11.59 -23.94 -37.75
CA ASP A 315 -12.20 -23.24 -38.87
C ASP A 315 -13.15 -24.19 -39.62
N TYR A 316 -14.35 -23.67 -39.86
CA TYR A 316 -15.39 -24.33 -40.64
C TYR A 316 -15.44 -23.71 -42.03
N ILE A 317 -15.30 -24.48 -43.07
CA ILE A 317 -15.41 -24.09 -44.46
C ILE A 317 -16.50 -24.94 -45.11
N GLY A 318 -17.66 -24.31 -45.34
CA GLY A 318 -18.79 -24.93 -46.06
C GLY A 318 -18.84 -24.48 -47.48
N VAL A 319 -18.94 -25.42 -48.43
CA VAL A 319 -19.10 -25.16 -49.84
C VAL A 319 -20.46 -25.65 -50.25
N LYS A 320 -21.35 -24.79 -50.80
CA LYS A 320 -22.68 -25.19 -51.28
C LYS A 320 -22.58 -26.14 -52.41
N HIS A 321 -23.38 -27.23 -52.38
CA HIS A 321 -23.47 -28.22 -53.42
C HIS A 321 -24.80 -28.07 -54.18
N PHE A 322 -24.71 -27.85 -55.47
CA PHE A 322 -25.89 -27.72 -56.35
C PHE A 322 -25.95 -28.91 -57.35
N ASP A 323 -27.15 -29.35 -57.67
CA ASP A 323 -27.32 -30.34 -58.72
C ASP A 323 -27.20 -29.68 -60.14
N ARG A 324 -27.31 -30.50 -61.18
CA ARG A 324 -27.20 -30.04 -62.56
C ARG A 324 -28.31 -29.09 -62.97
N ASP A 325 -29.45 -29.09 -62.31
CA ASP A 325 -30.60 -28.20 -62.52
C ASP A 325 -30.49 -26.91 -61.73
N GLY A 326 -29.37 -26.75 -60.93
CA GLY A 326 -29.08 -25.57 -60.14
C GLY A 326 -29.81 -25.51 -58.78
N LYS A 327 -30.37 -26.64 -58.34
CA LYS A 327 -31.00 -26.75 -57.00
C LYS A 327 -29.95 -27.07 -55.95
N LEU A 328 -30.05 -26.39 -54.77
CA LEU A 328 -29.22 -26.72 -53.65
C LEU A 328 -29.56 -28.12 -53.11
N VAL A 329 -28.59 -29.02 -53.11
CA VAL A 329 -28.72 -30.42 -52.64
C VAL A 329 -27.90 -30.75 -51.45
N GLY A 330 -26.98 -29.84 -51.01
CA GLY A 330 -26.16 -30.14 -49.86
C GLY A 330 -25.03 -29.14 -49.67
N GLU A 331 -24.06 -29.56 -48.87
CA GLU A 331 -22.83 -28.82 -48.54
C GLU A 331 -21.67 -29.81 -48.45
N TRP A 332 -20.55 -29.42 -48.99
CA TRP A 332 -19.25 -30.06 -48.72
C TRP A 332 -18.57 -29.30 -47.60
N LEU A 333 -18.38 -29.97 -46.50
CA LEU A 333 -17.76 -29.38 -45.32
C LEU A 333 -16.30 -29.81 -45.16
N PHE A 334 -15.43 -28.83 -44.97
CA PHE A 334 -14.04 -28.98 -44.58
C PHE A 334 -13.79 -28.28 -43.24
N CYS A 335 -13.04 -28.89 -42.33
CA CYS A 335 -12.63 -28.26 -41.10
C CYS A 335 -11.13 -28.42 -40.85
N GLY A 336 -10.55 -27.47 -40.13
CA GLY A 336 -9.13 -27.45 -39.87
C GLY A 336 -8.65 -26.15 -39.28
N LEU A 337 -7.40 -25.77 -39.55
CA LEU A 337 -6.76 -24.58 -39.00
C LEU A 337 -5.99 -23.84 -40.08
N LEU A 338 -6.14 -22.50 -40.13
CA LEU A 338 -5.27 -21.66 -40.95
C LEU A 338 -3.82 -21.81 -40.56
N THR A 339 -2.90 -21.94 -41.51
CA THR A 339 -1.44 -22.03 -41.20
C THR A 339 -0.86 -20.66 -40.87
N SER A 340 0.32 -20.61 -40.24
CA SER A 340 1.04 -19.36 -39.96
C SER A 340 1.24 -18.51 -41.22
N THR A 341 1.43 -19.12 -42.39
CA THR A 341 1.55 -18.46 -43.66
C THR A 341 0.29 -17.63 -43.99
N ALA A 342 -0.91 -18.17 -43.72
CA ALA A 342 -2.16 -17.47 -43.92
C ALA A 342 -2.29 -16.20 -43.04
N TYR A 343 -1.74 -16.18 -41.87
CA TYR A 343 -1.75 -15.02 -40.97
C TYR A 343 -0.71 -13.96 -41.33
N THR A 344 0.40 -14.31 -41.97
CA THR A 344 1.50 -13.40 -42.30
C THR A 344 1.45 -12.84 -43.71
N ARG A 345 0.70 -13.46 -44.63
CA ARG A 345 0.50 -12.95 -46.00
C ARG A 345 -0.39 -11.72 -46.02
N SER A 346 -0.15 -10.80 -46.98
CA SER A 346 -1.04 -9.68 -47.25
C SER A 346 -2.47 -10.15 -47.55
N VAL A 347 -3.44 -9.47 -46.96
CA VAL A 347 -4.90 -9.73 -47.17
C VAL A 347 -5.26 -9.67 -48.64
N ARG A 348 -4.57 -8.84 -49.44
CA ARG A 348 -4.77 -8.68 -50.90
C ARG A 348 -4.25 -9.87 -51.71
N ALA A 349 -3.48 -10.76 -51.09
CA ALA A 349 -3.01 -11.99 -51.73
C ALA A 349 -3.86 -13.21 -51.38
N ILE A 350 -4.89 -13.05 -50.56
CA ILE A 350 -5.79 -14.13 -50.11
C ILE A 350 -7.10 -14.02 -50.84
N PRO A 351 -7.53 -15.04 -51.58
CA PRO A 351 -8.84 -15.05 -52.24
C PRO A 351 -9.99 -14.81 -51.23
N TYR A 352 -11.06 -14.22 -51.62
CA TYR A 352 -12.16 -13.67 -50.83
C TYR A 352 -11.78 -12.44 -49.99
N LEU A 353 -10.64 -12.45 -49.29
CA LEU A 353 -10.23 -11.28 -48.49
C LEU A 353 -9.81 -10.13 -49.41
N ARG A 354 -9.12 -10.42 -50.52
CA ARG A 354 -8.69 -9.38 -51.47
C ARG A 354 -9.89 -8.58 -52.00
N ARG A 355 -10.97 -9.25 -52.43
CA ARG A 355 -12.19 -8.59 -52.94
C ARG A 355 -12.84 -7.71 -51.88
N LYS A 356 -12.99 -8.26 -50.68
CA LYS A 356 -13.56 -7.54 -49.53
C LYS A 356 -12.73 -6.29 -49.20
N VAL A 357 -11.41 -6.42 -49.13
CA VAL A 357 -10.47 -5.32 -48.85
C VAL A 357 -10.50 -4.26 -49.97
N ASP A 358 -10.48 -4.66 -51.23
CA ASP A 358 -10.52 -3.74 -52.38
C ASP A 358 -11.87 -2.97 -52.39
N SER A 359 -13.01 -3.64 -52.13
CA SER A 359 -14.33 -3.01 -51.96
C SER A 359 -14.31 -1.95 -50.84
N ILE A 360 -13.72 -2.22 -49.71
CA ILE A 360 -13.60 -1.26 -48.60
C ILE A 360 -12.75 -0.05 -48.98
N ILE A 361 -11.63 -0.28 -49.66
CA ILE A 361 -10.73 0.81 -50.11
C ILE A 361 -11.41 1.69 -51.14
N GLU A 362 -12.10 1.12 -52.15
CA GLU A 362 -12.85 1.86 -53.16
C GLU A 362 -13.98 2.68 -52.51
N ARG A 363 -14.76 2.07 -51.62
CA ARG A 363 -15.85 2.71 -50.89
C ARG A 363 -15.39 3.88 -50.01
N ALA A 364 -14.21 3.78 -49.43
CA ALA A 364 -13.63 4.84 -48.59
C ALA A 364 -13.20 6.07 -49.39
N GLY A 365 -12.91 5.92 -50.69
CA GLY A 365 -12.60 7.01 -51.61
C GLY A 365 -11.33 7.80 -51.32
N PHE A 366 -10.45 7.28 -50.50
CA PHE A 366 -9.14 7.89 -50.22
C PHE A 366 -8.17 7.69 -51.37
N ASP A 367 -7.35 8.71 -51.69
CA ASP A 367 -6.24 8.52 -52.63
C ASP A 367 -5.30 7.44 -52.03
N PRO A 368 -5.01 6.32 -52.76
CA PRO A 368 -4.17 5.23 -52.30
C PRO A 368 -2.74 5.67 -51.88
N ASN A 369 -2.25 6.77 -52.44
CA ASN A 369 -0.94 7.34 -52.13
C ASN A 369 -0.96 8.32 -50.97
N SER A 370 -2.14 8.76 -50.55
CA SER A 370 -2.31 9.65 -49.37
C SER A 370 -1.94 8.94 -48.07
N HIS A 371 -1.71 9.72 -47.02
CA HIS A 371 -1.54 9.19 -45.68
C HIS A 371 -2.72 8.36 -45.22
N SER A 372 -3.95 8.86 -45.36
CA SER A 372 -5.18 8.16 -45.00
C SER A 372 -5.43 6.89 -45.80
N GLY A 373 -5.10 6.90 -47.12
CA GLY A 373 -5.22 5.70 -47.94
C GLY A 373 -4.25 4.59 -47.50
N LYS A 374 -2.99 4.92 -47.23
CA LYS A 374 -2.00 3.98 -46.72
C LYS A 374 -2.34 3.50 -45.31
N ALA A 375 -2.82 4.39 -44.46
CA ALA A 375 -3.25 4.05 -43.12
C ALA A 375 -4.47 3.10 -43.13
N LEU A 376 -5.45 3.30 -44.03
CA LEU A 376 -6.57 2.38 -44.16
C LEU A 376 -6.13 0.99 -44.62
N VAL A 377 -5.21 0.91 -45.58
CA VAL A 377 -4.60 -0.38 -45.98
C VAL A 377 -3.92 -1.05 -44.81
N ASN A 378 -3.16 -0.31 -44.02
CA ASN A 378 -2.51 -0.85 -42.84
C ASN A 378 -3.50 -1.35 -41.78
N VAL A 379 -4.64 -0.65 -41.58
CA VAL A 379 -5.71 -1.11 -40.69
C VAL A 379 -6.24 -2.46 -41.13
N LEU A 380 -6.50 -2.64 -42.46
CA LEU A 380 -7.04 -3.87 -43.02
C LEU A 380 -6.01 -5.02 -43.02
N GLU A 381 -4.72 -4.71 -43.23
CA GLU A 381 -3.61 -5.68 -43.11
C GLU A 381 -3.42 -6.20 -41.71
N ASN A 382 -3.62 -5.35 -40.68
CA ASN A 382 -3.48 -5.70 -39.28
C ASN A 382 -4.79 -6.19 -38.65
N TYR A 383 -5.90 -6.23 -39.43
CA TYR A 383 -7.17 -6.71 -38.91
C TYR A 383 -7.09 -8.23 -38.62
N PRO A 384 -7.70 -8.77 -37.51
CA PRO A 384 -7.63 -10.20 -37.22
C PRO A 384 -8.11 -11.04 -38.41
N ARG A 385 -7.28 -11.96 -38.90
CA ARG A 385 -7.60 -12.76 -40.12
C ARG A 385 -8.89 -13.55 -39.96
N ASP A 386 -9.10 -14.18 -38.82
CA ASP A 386 -10.31 -14.94 -38.54
C ASP A 386 -11.56 -14.07 -38.59
N GLU A 387 -11.46 -12.81 -38.18
CA GLU A 387 -12.55 -11.85 -38.26
C GLU A 387 -12.81 -11.37 -39.70
N LEU A 388 -11.74 -11.12 -40.46
CA LEU A 388 -11.91 -10.68 -41.86
C LEU A 388 -12.70 -11.65 -42.70
N PHE A 389 -12.58 -12.96 -42.47
CA PHE A 389 -13.38 -13.95 -43.18
C PHE A 389 -14.85 -13.91 -42.78
N GLN A 390 -15.16 -13.59 -41.56
CA GLN A 390 -16.51 -13.68 -40.99
C GLN A 390 -17.31 -12.38 -41.05
N ILE A 391 -16.64 -11.21 -40.95
CA ILE A 391 -17.27 -9.90 -40.88
C ILE A 391 -17.87 -9.54 -42.24
N ASP A 392 -19.09 -8.97 -42.26
CA ASP A 392 -19.69 -8.40 -43.47
C ASP A 392 -19.00 -7.08 -43.88
N GLU A 393 -19.14 -6.71 -45.14
CA GLU A 393 -18.46 -5.53 -45.70
C GLU A 393 -18.92 -4.22 -45.09
N ASP A 394 -20.21 -4.07 -44.73
CA ASP A 394 -20.74 -2.85 -44.13
C ASP A 394 -20.15 -2.62 -42.72
N THR A 395 -20.17 -3.65 -41.91
CA THR A 395 -19.58 -3.63 -40.58
C THR A 395 -18.04 -3.40 -40.62
N LEU A 396 -17.37 -4.09 -41.55
CA LEU A 396 -15.92 -3.92 -41.72
C LEU A 396 -15.57 -2.49 -42.14
N TYR A 397 -16.35 -1.89 -43.08
CA TYR A 397 -16.18 -0.50 -43.49
C TYR A 397 -16.28 0.46 -42.31
N GLN A 398 -17.34 0.32 -41.50
CA GLN A 398 -17.56 1.15 -40.32
C GLN A 398 -16.43 0.99 -39.30
N PHE A 399 -16.00 -0.26 -39.07
CA PHE A 399 -14.94 -0.55 -38.10
C PHE A 399 -13.58 -0.05 -38.58
N ALA A 400 -13.24 -0.25 -39.85
CA ALA A 400 -12.00 0.20 -40.44
C ALA A 400 -11.85 1.74 -40.36
N LEU A 401 -12.91 2.49 -40.68
CA LEU A 401 -12.92 3.95 -40.53
C LEU A 401 -12.83 4.38 -39.05
N ALA A 402 -13.52 3.67 -38.17
CA ALA A 402 -13.43 3.96 -36.74
C ALA A 402 -12.01 3.73 -36.16
N ILE A 403 -11.33 2.68 -36.63
CA ILE A 403 -9.94 2.36 -36.24
C ILE A 403 -8.99 3.41 -36.83
N LEU A 404 -9.17 3.79 -38.10
CA LEU A 404 -8.38 4.82 -38.77
C LEU A 404 -8.39 6.14 -37.98
N GLN A 405 -9.54 6.55 -37.43
CA GLN A 405 -9.67 7.75 -36.62
C GLN A 405 -8.90 7.68 -35.30
N LEU A 406 -8.55 6.49 -34.79
CA LEU A 406 -7.79 6.30 -33.57
C LEU A 406 -6.32 6.67 -33.70
N ASP A 407 -5.75 6.65 -34.92
CA ASP A 407 -4.38 7.10 -35.16
C ASP A 407 -4.24 8.62 -34.95
N GLU A 408 -5.25 9.39 -35.34
CA GLU A 408 -5.27 10.85 -35.17
C GLU A 408 -5.66 11.24 -33.74
N ARG A 409 -6.62 10.52 -33.16
CA ARG A 409 -7.17 10.79 -31.82
C ARG A 409 -7.28 9.50 -31.02
N PRO A 410 -6.18 9.09 -30.34
CA PRO A 410 -6.18 7.89 -29.51
C PRO A 410 -7.20 7.99 -28.37
N ARG A 411 -8.09 7.02 -28.29
CA ARG A 411 -9.12 6.91 -27.24
C ARG A 411 -9.56 5.46 -27.11
N VAL A 412 -10.24 5.14 -26.01
CA VAL A 412 -10.90 3.85 -25.86
C VAL A 412 -11.96 3.68 -26.95
N ARG A 413 -11.98 2.49 -27.55
CA ARG A 413 -12.97 2.13 -28.58
C ARG A 413 -13.32 0.67 -28.47
N VAL A 414 -14.62 0.37 -28.50
CA VAL A 414 -15.17 -0.99 -28.42
C VAL A 414 -15.94 -1.26 -29.70
N LEU A 415 -15.58 -2.31 -30.41
CA LEU A 415 -16.16 -2.68 -31.73
C LEU A 415 -16.72 -4.10 -31.64
N PRO A 416 -18.00 -4.26 -31.24
CA PRO A 416 -18.61 -5.57 -31.12
C PRO A 416 -19.15 -6.04 -32.48
N ARG A 417 -18.77 -7.24 -32.93
CA ARG A 417 -19.37 -7.95 -34.03
C ARG A 417 -20.13 -9.17 -33.49
N TYR A 418 -21.39 -9.25 -33.84
CA TYR A 418 -22.23 -10.38 -33.48
C TYR A 418 -22.02 -11.51 -34.46
N ASP A 419 -21.83 -12.75 -33.96
CA ASP A 419 -21.73 -13.93 -34.79
C ASP A 419 -23.07 -14.12 -35.51
N ARG A 420 -22.99 -14.49 -36.78
CA ARG A 420 -24.15 -14.73 -37.63
C ARG A 420 -25.09 -15.81 -37.09
N PHE A 421 -24.51 -16.80 -36.41
CA PHE A 421 -25.25 -17.92 -35.82
C PHE A 421 -25.52 -17.71 -34.31
N ASP A 422 -25.35 -16.49 -33.83
CA ASP A 422 -25.57 -16.07 -32.42
C ASP A 422 -24.84 -16.94 -31.37
N ARG A 423 -23.67 -17.49 -31.74
CA ARG A 423 -22.88 -18.38 -30.87
C ARG A 423 -21.88 -17.62 -30.00
N PHE A 424 -21.40 -16.50 -30.48
CA PHE A 424 -20.43 -15.64 -29.76
C PHE A 424 -20.54 -14.18 -30.25
N VAL A 425 -19.97 -13.29 -29.43
CA VAL A 425 -19.68 -11.91 -29.83
C VAL A 425 -18.18 -11.73 -29.89
N SER A 426 -17.70 -11.27 -31.05
CA SER A 426 -16.31 -10.90 -31.27
C SER A 426 -16.15 -9.41 -30.99
N VAL A 427 -15.29 -9.02 -30.06
CA VAL A 427 -15.17 -7.62 -29.65
C VAL A 427 -13.72 -7.17 -29.76
N LEU A 428 -13.47 -6.19 -30.66
CA LEU A 428 -12.18 -5.51 -30.68
C LEU A 428 -12.22 -4.32 -29.72
N VAL A 429 -11.32 -4.32 -28.74
CA VAL A 429 -11.19 -3.25 -27.75
C VAL A 429 -9.84 -2.59 -27.93
N TYR A 430 -9.87 -1.27 -28.15
CA TYR A 430 -8.66 -0.44 -28.21
C TYR A 430 -8.54 0.36 -26.91
N VAL A 431 -7.39 0.25 -26.27
CA VAL A 431 -7.08 0.95 -25.02
C VAL A 431 -5.68 1.60 -25.08
N PRO A 432 -5.42 2.71 -24.37
CA PRO A 432 -4.09 3.30 -24.27
C PRO A 432 -3.06 2.30 -23.76
N ARG A 433 -1.90 2.25 -24.41
CA ARG A 433 -0.84 1.27 -24.13
C ARG A 433 -0.31 1.36 -22.70
N GLU A 434 -0.15 2.58 -22.18
CA GLU A 434 0.31 2.87 -20.84
C GLU A 434 -0.69 2.48 -19.73
N ARG A 435 -1.92 2.15 -20.12
CA ARG A 435 -3.00 1.77 -19.19
C ARG A 435 -3.40 0.30 -19.31
N TYR A 436 -2.72 -0.46 -20.16
CA TYR A 436 -3.04 -1.86 -20.41
C TYR A 436 -2.17 -2.79 -19.57
N ASP A 437 -2.82 -3.62 -18.76
CA ASP A 437 -2.23 -4.72 -18.01
C ASP A 437 -3.17 -5.94 -17.96
N SER A 438 -2.75 -6.98 -17.28
CA SER A 438 -3.54 -8.21 -17.16
C SER A 438 -4.82 -8.04 -16.33
N GLN A 439 -4.83 -7.14 -15.36
CA GLN A 439 -5.99 -6.87 -14.50
C GLN A 439 -7.04 -6.06 -15.27
N ILE A 440 -6.63 -5.00 -15.97
CA ILE A 440 -7.50 -4.22 -16.84
C ILE A 440 -8.12 -5.10 -17.92
N ARG A 441 -7.31 -5.97 -18.55
CA ARG A 441 -7.83 -6.96 -19.53
C ARG A 441 -8.90 -7.86 -18.92
N ALA A 442 -8.65 -8.41 -17.72
CA ALA A 442 -9.61 -9.27 -17.04
C ALA A 442 -10.90 -8.52 -16.68
N ARG A 443 -10.79 -7.30 -16.17
CA ARG A 443 -11.97 -6.44 -15.87
C ARG A 443 -12.80 -6.13 -17.10
N ILE A 444 -12.15 -5.79 -18.22
CA ILE A 444 -12.85 -5.56 -19.51
C ILE A 444 -13.53 -6.86 -19.96
N GLY A 445 -12.83 -7.99 -19.91
CA GLY A 445 -13.40 -9.29 -20.29
C GLY A 445 -14.64 -9.67 -19.48
N ASN A 446 -14.57 -9.50 -18.16
CA ASN A 446 -15.68 -9.78 -17.24
C ASN A 446 -16.88 -8.83 -17.50
N TYR A 447 -16.61 -7.55 -17.75
CA TYR A 447 -17.64 -6.60 -18.13
C TYR A 447 -18.36 -7.01 -19.43
N LEU A 448 -17.59 -7.34 -20.47
CA LEU A 448 -18.15 -7.77 -21.77
C LEU A 448 -18.93 -9.08 -21.64
N ALA A 449 -18.43 -10.04 -20.86
CA ALA A 449 -19.13 -11.28 -20.56
C ALA A 449 -20.49 -11.02 -19.89
N GLY A 450 -20.54 -10.13 -18.91
CA GLY A 450 -21.78 -9.74 -18.24
C GLY A 450 -22.76 -9.04 -19.18
N VAL A 451 -22.27 -8.08 -19.97
CA VAL A 451 -23.11 -7.31 -20.91
C VAL A 451 -23.73 -8.20 -21.99
N PHE A 452 -22.98 -9.16 -22.51
CA PHE A 452 -23.46 -10.06 -23.57
C PHE A 452 -24.06 -11.36 -23.03
N ASN A 453 -24.29 -11.50 -21.71
CA ASN A 453 -24.79 -12.72 -21.07
C ASN A 453 -24.02 -13.97 -21.53
N GLY A 454 -22.72 -13.97 -21.40
CA GLY A 454 -21.83 -15.04 -21.86
C GLY A 454 -20.58 -15.17 -21.00
N ARG A 455 -19.58 -15.87 -21.54
CA ARG A 455 -18.27 -16.03 -20.89
C ARG A 455 -17.14 -15.71 -21.84
N VAL A 456 -16.01 -15.22 -21.30
CA VAL A 456 -14.79 -15.02 -22.09
C VAL A 456 -14.25 -16.38 -22.49
N ARG A 457 -14.30 -16.71 -23.79
CA ARG A 457 -13.78 -17.95 -24.37
C ARG A 457 -12.29 -17.82 -24.70
N ALA A 458 -11.92 -16.69 -25.29
CA ALA A 458 -10.56 -16.40 -25.69
C ALA A 458 -10.33 -14.89 -25.75
N PHE A 459 -9.06 -14.48 -25.64
CA PHE A 459 -8.62 -13.11 -25.89
C PHE A 459 -7.25 -13.13 -26.57
N TYR A 460 -7.02 -12.15 -27.46
CA TYR A 460 -5.80 -12.01 -28.25
C TYR A 460 -5.32 -10.56 -28.17
N PRO A 461 -4.34 -10.23 -27.31
CA PRO A 461 -3.74 -8.90 -27.27
C PRO A 461 -2.81 -8.72 -28.48
N PHE A 462 -2.85 -7.54 -29.06
CA PHE A 462 -2.00 -7.14 -30.16
C PHE A 462 -1.44 -5.76 -29.88
N PHE A 463 -0.12 -5.60 -30.02
CA PHE A 463 0.62 -4.38 -29.70
C PHE A 463 1.13 -3.75 -31.01
N PRO A 464 0.32 -2.98 -31.74
CA PRO A 464 0.77 -2.30 -32.94
C PRO A 464 1.80 -1.22 -32.62
N GLU A 465 2.48 -0.72 -33.65
CA GLU A 465 3.24 0.52 -33.53
C GLU A 465 2.24 1.66 -33.24
N GLY A 466 2.42 2.37 -32.09
CA GLY A 466 1.50 3.45 -31.70
C GLY A 466 1.11 3.43 -30.21
N ARG A 467 0.15 4.29 -29.88
CA ARG A 467 -0.26 4.56 -28.49
C ARG A 467 -1.35 3.63 -27.95
N LEU A 468 -1.93 2.79 -28.78
CA LEU A 468 -3.04 1.91 -28.41
C LEU A 468 -2.63 0.45 -28.47
N VAL A 469 -3.21 -0.35 -27.58
CA VAL A 469 -3.23 -1.81 -27.64
C VAL A 469 -4.61 -2.24 -28.12
N ARG A 470 -4.66 -3.22 -29.03
CA ARG A 470 -5.90 -3.87 -29.43
C ARG A 470 -6.02 -5.20 -28.70
N VAL A 471 -7.13 -5.42 -28.01
CA VAL A 471 -7.47 -6.73 -27.45
C VAL A 471 -8.70 -7.26 -28.19
N HIS A 472 -8.58 -8.41 -28.80
CA HIS A 472 -9.67 -9.11 -29.45
C HIS A 472 -10.26 -10.14 -28.48
N PHE A 473 -11.47 -9.90 -27.97
CA PHE A 473 -12.20 -10.81 -27.10
C PHE A 473 -13.21 -11.64 -27.90
N ILE A 474 -13.31 -12.92 -27.59
CA ILE A 474 -14.36 -13.81 -28.04
C ILE A 474 -15.23 -14.15 -26.82
N ILE A 475 -16.45 -13.63 -26.83
CA ILE A 475 -17.43 -13.88 -25.77
C ILE A 475 -18.40 -14.97 -26.24
N ALA A 476 -18.23 -16.18 -25.73
CA ALA A 476 -19.14 -17.28 -26.03
C ALA A 476 -20.51 -17.03 -25.39
N ARG A 477 -21.55 -17.41 -26.14
CA ARG A 477 -22.94 -17.32 -25.73
C ARG A 477 -23.45 -18.66 -25.24
N ASP A 478 -24.20 -18.64 -24.14
CA ASP A 478 -24.76 -19.88 -23.57
C ASP A 478 -26.25 -20.00 -23.97
N GLU A 479 -27.15 -19.15 -23.48
CA GLU A 479 -28.61 -19.21 -23.77
C GLU A 479 -29.22 -17.82 -24.02
N GLY A 480 -30.41 -17.81 -24.69
CA GLY A 480 -31.18 -16.60 -24.97
C GLY A 480 -30.66 -15.78 -26.17
N ALA A 481 -31.34 -14.71 -26.55
CA ALA A 481 -30.90 -13.81 -27.63
C ALA A 481 -29.76 -12.90 -27.13
N THR A 482 -28.77 -12.64 -28.00
CA THR A 482 -27.65 -11.76 -27.63
C THR A 482 -28.14 -10.33 -27.42
N PRO A 483 -27.87 -9.71 -26.26
CA PRO A 483 -28.22 -8.31 -26.02
C PRO A 483 -27.54 -7.39 -27.04
N LYS A 484 -28.33 -6.54 -27.71
CA LYS A 484 -27.79 -5.49 -28.58
C LYS A 484 -27.54 -4.24 -27.74
N VAL A 485 -26.29 -3.88 -27.53
CA VAL A 485 -25.88 -2.75 -26.70
C VAL A 485 -25.32 -1.65 -27.58
N ASP A 486 -25.72 -0.42 -27.27
CA ASP A 486 -25.20 0.76 -27.96
C ASP A 486 -23.68 0.90 -27.73
N ARG A 487 -22.98 1.17 -28.84
CA ARG A 487 -21.53 1.29 -28.85
C ARG A 487 -20.98 2.38 -27.94
N ALA A 488 -21.66 3.54 -27.87
CA ALA A 488 -21.24 4.63 -26.98
C ALA A 488 -21.33 4.24 -25.49
N THR A 489 -22.24 3.34 -25.14
CA THR A 489 -22.36 2.79 -23.79
C THR A 489 -21.19 1.85 -23.47
N LEU A 490 -20.79 1.00 -24.43
CA LEU A 490 -19.64 0.13 -24.28
C LEU A 490 -18.34 0.95 -24.18
N ASP A 491 -18.15 1.96 -25.05
CA ASP A 491 -16.99 2.85 -25.02
C ASP A 491 -16.85 3.52 -23.64
N ARG A 492 -17.94 4.12 -23.11
CA ARG A 492 -17.94 4.79 -21.80
C ARG A 492 -17.63 3.84 -20.65
N ALA A 493 -18.21 2.65 -20.65
CA ALA A 493 -17.99 1.68 -19.60
C ALA A 493 -16.55 1.15 -19.60
N VAL A 494 -16.00 0.84 -20.77
CA VAL A 494 -14.58 0.43 -20.87
C VAL A 494 -13.64 1.59 -20.54
N GLU A 495 -13.98 2.84 -20.93
CA GLU A 495 -13.23 4.02 -20.52
C GLU A 495 -13.17 4.17 -19.00
N ALA A 496 -14.30 3.95 -18.31
CA ALA A 496 -14.34 3.95 -16.85
C ALA A 496 -13.50 2.82 -16.23
N ILE A 497 -13.43 1.64 -16.85
CA ILE A 497 -12.57 0.53 -16.40
C ILE A 497 -11.08 0.87 -16.54
N VAL A 498 -10.72 1.56 -17.62
CA VAL A 498 -9.36 1.91 -18.00
C VAL A 498 -8.88 3.19 -17.29
N ARG A 499 -9.81 3.99 -16.73
CA ARG A 499 -9.44 5.18 -15.95
C ARG A 499 -8.48 4.79 -14.84
N SER A 500 -7.45 5.59 -14.71
CA SER A 500 -6.46 5.47 -13.63
C SER A 500 -6.85 6.37 -12.46
N TRP A 501 -6.37 6.02 -11.28
CA TRP A 501 -6.44 6.90 -10.11
C TRP A 501 -5.93 8.33 -10.40
N THR A 502 -4.96 8.47 -11.32
CA THR A 502 -4.41 9.77 -11.74
C THR A 502 -5.43 10.61 -12.53
N ASP A 503 -6.27 9.98 -13.35
CA ASP A 503 -7.34 10.70 -14.07
C ASP A 503 -8.43 11.17 -13.11
N ASP A 504 -8.75 10.33 -12.14
CA ASP A 504 -9.76 10.64 -11.14
C ASP A 504 -9.30 11.77 -10.21
N ILE A 505 -8.01 11.82 -9.84
CA ILE A 505 -7.47 12.95 -9.05
C ILE A 505 -7.41 14.24 -9.86
N GLU A 506 -7.13 14.16 -11.16
CA GLU A 506 -7.18 15.33 -12.05
C GLU A 506 -8.59 15.96 -12.08
N GLU A 507 -9.62 15.11 -12.25
CA GLU A 507 -11.01 15.56 -12.23
C GLU A 507 -11.40 16.11 -10.85
N ALA A 508 -11.03 15.44 -9.78
CA ALA A 508 -11.32 15.86 -8.41
C ALA A 508 -10.64 17.20 -8.06
N LEU A 509 -9.38 17.39 -8.48
CA LEU A 509 -8.67 18.67 -8.32
C LEU A 509 -9.34 19.80 -9.14
N ALA A 510 -9.76 19.50 -10.37
CA ALA A 510 -10.44 20.48 -11.21
C ALA A 510 -11.81 20.88 -10.67
N ALA A 511 -12.49 19.98 -9.96
CA ALA A 511 -13.76 20.26 -9.29
C ALA A 511 -13.59 21.07 -7.98
N ALA A 512 -12.47 20.86 -7.25
CA ALA A 512 -12.24 21.45 -5.93
C ALA A 512 -11.53 22.82 -5.99
N HIS A 513 -10.80 23.13 -7.06
CA HIS A 513 -9.92 24.30 -7.16
C HIS A 513 -10.12 25.07 -8.47
N ASP A 514 -9.67 26.33 -8.48
CA ASP A 514 -9.60 27.10 -9.76
C ASP A 514 -8.62 26.43 -10.75
N PRO A 515 -8.78 26.66 -12.08
CA PRO A 515 -8.00 25.95 -13.10
C PRO A 515 -6.47 26.13 -13.01
N LYS A 516 -5.97 27.22 -12.43
CA LYS A 516 -4.54 27.46 -12.26
C LYS A 516 -3.99 26.67 -11.09
N GLN A 517 -4.69 26.69 -9.97
CA GLN A 517 -4.34 25.94 -8.77
C GLN A 517 -4.45 24.42 -9.00
N ALA A 518 -5.55 23.97 -9.63
CA ALA A 518 -5.74 22.56 -9.98
C ALA A 518 -4.58 22.01 -10.81
N ARG A 519 -4.14 22.75 -11.86
CA ARG A 519 -2.99 22.35 -12.69
C ARG A 519 -1.67 22.33 -11.92
N ALA A 520 -1.46 23.29 -11.00
CA ALA A 520 -0.25 23.31 -10.19
C ALA A 520 -0.20 22.14 -9.21
N LEU A 521 -1.31 21.82 -8.55
CA LEU A 521 -1.42 20.68 -7.66
C LEU A 521 -1.30 19.35 -8.42
N LEU A 522 -1.95 19.20 -9.58
CA LEU A 522 -1.80 18.00 -10.41
C LEU A 522 -0.35 17.79 -10.83
N ALA A 523 0.36 18.84 -11.27
CA ALA A 523 1.78 18.73 -11.64
C ALA A 523 2.65 18.28 -10.46
N ARG A 524 2.31 18.69 -9.23
CA ARG A 524 3.03 18.34 -8.00
C ARG A 524 2.70 16.94 -7.48
N TYR A 525 1.43 16.50 -7.58
CA TYR A 525 0.93 15.29 -6.90
C TYR A 525 0.59 14.13 -7.83
N ARG A 526 0.68 14.27 -9.15
CA ARG A 526 0.34 13.23 -10.13
C ARG A 526 0.94 11.86 -9.80
N ASP A 527 2.22 11.85 -9.42
CA ASP A 527 2.99 10.64 -9.12
C ASP A 527 3.49 10.61 -7.66
N ALA A 528 2.98 11.52 -6.81
CA ALA A 528 3.46 11.71 -5.46
C ALA A 528 3.06 10.56 -4.51
N PHE A 529 1.86 10.02 -4.69
CA PHE A 529 1.32 8.98 -3.82
C PHE A 529 1.77 7.59 -4.27
N PRO A 530 2.20 6.71 -3.35
CA PRO A 530 2.60 5.35 -3.66
C PRO A 530 1.40 4.47 -4.05
N ILE A 531 1.67 3.30 -4.65
CA ILE A 531 0.64 2.41 -5.20
C ILE A 531 -0.32 1.91 -4.11
N ASP A 532 0.20 1.49 -2.97
CA ASP A 532 -0.55 1.00 -1.82
C ASP A 532 -1.52 2.06 -1.25
N TYR A 533 -1.15 3.36 -1.31
CA TYR A 533 -2.08 4.45 -0.99
C TYR A 533 -3.23 4.54 -2.01
N ARG A 534 -2.89 4.48 -3.31
CA ARG A 534 -3.88 4.60 -4.40
C ARG A 534 -4.88 3.45 -4.44
N GLU A 535 -4.50 2.28 -3.92
CA GLU A 535 -5.38 1.11 -3.80
C GLU A 535 -6.38 1.25 -2.65
N VAL A 536 -6.04 1.98 -1.60
CA VAL A 536 -6.86 2.11 -0.38
C VAL A 536 -7.74 3.36 -0.42
N TYR A 537 -7.20 4.50 -0.90
CA TYR A 537 -7.89 5.78 -0.80
C TYR A 537 -8.46 6.27 -2.13
N PRO A 538 -9.76 6.61 -2.16
CA PRO A 538 -10.35 7.25 -3.32
C PRO A 538 -9.79 8.68 -3.52
N PRO A 539 -9.85 9.22 -4.75
CA PRO A 539 -9.33 10.55 -5.06
C PRO A 539 -9.87 11.68 -4.18
N ALA A 540 -11.13 11.58 -3.74
CA ALA A 540 -11.73 12.58 -2.85
C ALA A 540 -10.98 12.69 -1.50
N THR A 541 -10.54 11.58 -0.93
CA THR A 541 -9.70 11.55 0.29
C THR A 541 -8.33 12.15 0.00
N ALA A 542 -7.74 11.83 -1.16
CA ALA A 542 -6.44 12.37 -1.55
C ALA A 542 -6.45 13.91 -1.68
N ILE A 543 -7.55 14.53 -2.09
CA ILE A 543 -7.68 16.00 -2.12
C ILE A 543 -7.58 16.59 -0.71
N ALA A 544 -8.24 15.98 0.27
CA ALA A 544 -8.14 16.41 1.67
C ALA A 544 -6.71 16.25 2.21
N ASP A 545 -6.09 15.11 1.92
CA ASP A 545 -4.72 14.82 2.34
C ASP A 545 -3.71 15.77 1.67
N ILE A 546 -3.89 16.13 0.38
CA ILE A 546 -3.11 17.18 -0.30
C ILE A 546 -3.25 18.51 0.45
N GLY A 547 -4.47 18.89 0.85
CA GLY A 547 -4.70 20.12 1.63
C GLY A 547 -3.93 20.12 2.95
N ALA A 548 -3.92 19.00 3.65
CA ALA A 548 -3.17 18.83 4.89
C ALA A 548 -1.65 18.88 4.66
N ILE A 549 -1.15 18.28 3.58
CA ILE A 549 0.27 18.31 3.20
C ILE A 549 0.71 19.73 2.81
N GLU A 550 -0.07 20.46 2.01
CA GLU A 550 0.23 21.84 1.60
C GLU A 550 0.20 22.84 2.79
N ALA A 551 -0.48 22.48 3.88
CA ALA A 551 -0.49 23.28 5.12
C ALA A 551 0.76 23.11 5.99
N LEU A 552 1.65 22.16 5.67
CA LEU A 552 2.91 21.96 6.39
C LEU A 552 3.90 23.05 6.00
N THR A 553 4.61 23.57 7.00
CA THR A 553 5.71 24.56 6.83
C THR A 553 6.91 24.16 7.67
N ALA A 554 8.04 24.87 7.50
CA ALA A 554 9.22 24.67 8.34
C ALA A 554 8.93 24.91 9.84
N GLU A 555 8.02 25.85 10.14
CA GLU A 555 7.57 26.18 11.49
C GLU A 555 6.48 25.21 12.00
N ARG A 556 5.75 24.58 11.09
CA ARG A 556 4.69 23.61 11.37
C ARG A 556 4.94 22.33 10.57
N PRO A 557 5.97 21.55 10.93
CA PRO A 557 6.37 20.37 10.15
C PRO A 557 5.46 19.14 10.38
N LEU A 558 4.46 19.25 11.27
CA LEU A 558 3.54 18.18 11.65
C LEU A 558 2.10 18.62 11.43
N GLY A 559 1.32 17.79 10.74
CA GLY A 559 -0.13 17.87 10.61
C GLY A 559 -0.80 16.68 11.30
N VAL A 560 -1.96 16.89 11.88
CA VAL A 560 -2.72 15.86 12.60
C VAL A 560 -4.18 16.01 12.26
N GLU A 561 -4.86 14.92 11.99
CA GLU A 561 -6.28 14.88 11.68
C GLU A 561 -6.95 13.66 12.32
N PHE A 562 -7.90 13.91 13.23
CA PHE A 562 -8.80 12.86 13.74
C PHE A 562 -10.06 12.80 12.88
N TYR A 563 -10.48 11.58 12.51
CA TYR A 563 -11.65 11.38 11.67
C TYR A 563 -12.43 10.12 12.08
N ARG A 564 -13.64 9.99 11.60
CA ARG A 564 -14.43 8.76 11.73
C ARG A 564 -15.09 8.43 10.40
N GLU A 565 -14.82 7.25 9.89
CA GLU A 565 -15.48 6.74 8.70
C GLU A 565 -16.82 6.09 9.01
N ALA A 566 -17.71 6.05 8.02
CA ALA A 566 -18.97 5.35 8.13
C ALA A 566 -18.74 3.84 8.35
N GLY A 567 -19.29 3.31 9.44
CA GLY A 567 -19.13 1.91 9.81
C GLY A 567 -18.05 1.63 10.86
N MET A 568 -17.23 2.63 11.25
CA MET A 568 -16.35 2.48 12.42
C MET A 568 -17.15 2.37 13.71
N GLU A 569 -16.68 1.51 14.62
CA GLU A 569 -17.25 1.38 15.96
C GLU A 569 -17.21 2.72 16.72
N PRO A 570 -18.23 3.03 17.55
CA PRO A 570 -18.29 4.31 18.29
C PRO A 570 -17.13 4.55 19.26
N SER A 571 -16.41 3.49 19.67
CA SER A 571 -15.19 3.55 20.47
C SER A 571 -13.91 3.77 19.66
N CYS A 572 -13.99 3.69 18.31
CA CYS A 572 -12.87 3.80 17.39
C CYS A 572 -12.87 5.13 16.62
N ALA A 573 -11.69 5.55 16.19
CA ALA A 573 -11.47 6.67 15.28
C ALA A 573 -10.27 6.41 14.38
N GLY A 574 -10.21 7.09 13.23
CA GLY A 574 -9.03 7.21 12.43
C GLY A 574 -8.18 8.41 12.87
N LEU A 575 -6.88 8.28 12.76
CA LEU A 575 -5.91 9.32 13.04
C LEU A 575 -4.86 9.38 11.93
N LYS A 576 -4.84 10.47 11.19
CA LYS A 576 -3.82 10.78 10.20
C LYS A 576 -2.76 11.70 10.79
N VAL A 577 -1.49 11.35 10.60
CA VAL A 577 -0.36 12.18 11.02
C VAL A 577 0.55 12.42 9.82
N PHE A 578 0.69 13.66 9.40
CA PHE A 578 1.55 14.11 8.31
C PHE A 578 2.83 14.68 8.89
N SER A 579 3.98 14.15 8.48
CA SER A 579 5.29 14.60 8.97
C SER A 579 6.19 14.99 7.81
N ALA A 580 6.61 16.25 7.77
CA ALA A 580 7.62 16.69 6.82
C ALA A 580 9.00 16.16 7.21
N SER A 581 9.77 15.71 6.23
CA SER A 581 11.19 15.35 6.30
C SER A 581 11.54 13.98 6.86
N ARG A 582 10.79 13.39 7.80
CA ARG A 582 11.10 12.07 8.36
C ARG A 582 9.86 11.30 8.81
N PRO A 583 9.88 9.96 8.77
CA PRO A 583 8.85 9.17 9.44
C PRO A 583 8.96 9.34 10.96
N ILE A 584 7.83 9.29 11.66
CA ILE A 584 7.81 9.29 13.12
C ILE A 584 7.83 7.82 13.57
N PRO A 585 8.82 7.36 14.33
CA PRO A 585 8.86 5.99 14.82
C PRO A 585 7.64 5.63 15.70
N LEU A 586 7.20 4.38 15.66
CA LEU A 586 6.14 3.87 16.55
C LEU A 586 6.43 4.14 18.03
N SER A 587 7.69 3.99 18.43
CA SER A 587 8.15 4.25 19.81
C SER A 587 8.02 5.72 20.22
N GLU A 588 7.88 6.66 19.28
CA GLU A 588 7.63 8.07 19.60
C GLU A 588 6.13 8.39 19.64
N ARG A 589 5.31 7.85 18.71
CA ARG A 589 3.89 8.21 18.58
C ARG A 589 2.93 7.36 19.39
N VAL A 590 3.16 6.04 19.49
CA VAL A 590 2.26 5.15 20.26
C VAL A 590 2.15 5.57 21.74
N PRO A 591 3.26 5.86 22.45
CA PRO A 591 3.15 6.31 23.85
C PRO A 591 2.39 7.64 24.03
N VAL A 592 2.40 8.52 23.03
CA VAL A 592 1.61 9.76 23.05
C VAL A 592 0.13 9.44 23.03
N LEU A 593 -0.30 8.53 22.15
CA LEU A 593 -1.70 8.13 22.01
C LEU A 593 -2.17 7.32 23.24
N GLU A 594 -1.35 6.41 23.74
CA GLU A 594 -1.66 5.67 24.96
C GLU A 594 -1.85 6.61 26.16
N ASN A 595 -0.98 7.60 26.31
CA ASN A 595 -1.11 8.64 27.33
C ASN A 595 -2.35 9.54 27.14
N MET A 596 -2.85 9.65 25.92
CA MET A 596 -4.13 10.31 25.63
C MET A 596 -5.35 9.40 25.85
N GLY A 597 -5.16 8.15 26.25
CA GLY A 597 -6.22 7.20 26.54
C GLY A 597 -6.69 6.38 25.33
N PHE A 598 -5.89 6.28 24.28
CA PHE A 598 -6.14 5.45 23.11
C PHE A 598 -5.27 4.20 23.08
N SER A 599 -5.76 3.15 22.44
CA SER A 599 -4.99 2.00 22.00
C SER A 599 -4.86 2.06 20.49
N VAL A 600 -3.69 1.83 19.94
CA VAL A 600 -3.48 1.75 18.49
C VAL A 600 -3.80 0.32 18.03
N VAL A 601 -4.77 0.18 17.11
CA VAL A 601 -5.27 -1.11 16.61
C VAL A 601 -4.55 -1.52 15.35
N ASP A 602 -4.42 -0.59 14.41
CA ASP A 602 -3.76 -0.79 13.11
C ASP A 602 -3.05 0.48 12.67
N GLU A 603 -2.05 0.32 11.79
CA GLU A 603 -1.28 1.45 11.29
C GLU A 603 -0.72 1.16 9.90
N ARG A 604 -0.81 2.17 9.02
CA ARG A 604 -0.21 2.19 7.70
C ARG A 604 0.63 3.44 7.53
N THR A 605 1.82 3.27 6.98
CA THR A 605 2.72 4.40 6.71
C THR A 605 2.94 4.53 5.20
N TYR A 606 2.73 5.72 4.67
CA TYR A 606 2.92 6.05 3.27
C TYR A 606 3.99 7.13 3.11
N HIS A 607 4.79 7.01 2.05
CA HIS A 607 5.79 8.00 1.69
C HIS A 607 5.31 8.79 0.46
N VAL A 608 4.84 10.00 0.69
CA VAL A 608 4.35 10.90 -0.35
C VAL A 608 5.50 11.79 -0.81
N ARG A 609 5.72 11.89 -2.13
CA ARG A 609 6.83 12.61 -2.77
C ARG A 609 6.32 13.68 -3.72
N PRO A 610 5.89 14.84 -3.25
CA PRO A 610 5.40 15.91 -4.11
C PRO A 610 6.54 16.46 -4.96
N GLN A 611 6.30 16.65 -6.26
CA GLN A 611 7.34 17.18 -7.15
C GLN A 611 7.70 18.62 -6.79
N GLY A 612 8.99 18.87 -6.55
CA GLY A 612 9.51 20.21 -6.22
C GLY A 612 9.23 20.68 -4.80
N ALA A 613 8.81 19.81 -3.89
CA ALA A 613 8.61 20.06 -2.46
C ALA A 613 9.30 19.01 -1.60
N ALA A 614 9.28 19.19 -0.29
CA ALA A 614 9.83 18.21 0.63
C ALA A 614 8.99 16.94 0.68
N ASP A 615 9.63 15.80 0.88
CA ASP A 615 8.97 14.53 1.14
C ASP A 615 8.12 14.60 2.40
N VAL A 616 6.96 13.96 2.37
CA VAL A 616 6.04 13.88 3.50
C VAL A 616 5.76 12.41 3.84
N TRP A 617 5.91 12.10 5.10
CA TRP A 617 5.52 10.80 5.65
C TRP A 617 4.11 10.92 6.22
N PHE A 618 3.24 10.05 5.75
CA PHE A 618 1.86 10.01 6.14
C PHE A 618 1.58 8.71 6.91
N HIS A 619 1.18 8.87 8.18
CA HIS A 619 0.82 7.75 9.06
C HIS A 619 -0.68 7.76 9.28
N ASP A 620 -1.35 6.70 8.88
CA ASP A 620 -2.77 6.50 9.13
C ASP A 620 -2.96 5.36 10.12
N MET A 621 -3.64 5.65 11.21
CA MET A 621 -3.82 4.75 12.33
C MET A 621 -5.30 4.59 12.68
N THR A 622 -5.70 3.36 12.93
CA THR A 622 -6.97 3.08 13.61
C THR A 622 -6.70 3.02 15.10
N ILE A 623 -7.38 3.88 15.83
CA ILE A 623 -7.27 3.98 17.29
C ILE A 623 -8.58 3.65 17.97
N GLU A 624 -8.52 3.04 19.13
CA GLU A 624 -9.66 2.73 19.99
C GLU A 624 -9.50 3.41 21.35
N SER A 625 -10.58 3.93 21.93
CA SER A 625 -10.56 4.36 23.34
C SER A 625 -10.13 3.19 24.24
N ALA A 626 -9.12 3.38 25.06
CA ALA A 626 -8.61 2.34 25.96
C ALA A 626 -9.67 1.83 26.95
N SER A 627 -10.69 2.63 27.23
CA SER A 627 -11.85 2.25 28.03
C SER A 627 -12.96 1.54 27.22
N ARG A 628 -12.81 1.47 25.89
CA ARG A 628 -13.82 1.00 24.93
C ARG A 628 -15.16 1.74 25.01
N GLN A 629 -15.17 2.92 25.62
CA GLN A 629 -16.35 3.77 25.65
C GLN A 629 -16.46 4.60 24.39
N PRO A 630 -17.68 4.82 23.87
CA PRO A 630 -17.93 5.74 22.77
C PRO A 630 -17.45 7.16 23.09
N PHE A 631 -16.96 7.86 22.08
CA PHE A 631 -16.61 9.28 22.18
C PHE A 631 -16.97 10.02 20.89
N ASP A 632 -17.26 11.31 21.02
CA ASP A 632 -17.62 12.16 19.86
C ASP A 632 -16.36 12.78 19.26
N VAL A 633 -15.92 12.22 18.11
CA VAL A 633 -14.74 12.73 17.38
C VAL A 633 -14.96 14.16 16.91
N ALA A 634 -16.18 14.51 16.44
CA ALA A 634 -16.44 15.84 15.90
C ALA A 634 -16.35 16.92 16.99
N ALA A 635 -16.87 16.64 18.18
CA ALA A 635 -16.82 17.56 19.32
C ALA A 635 -15.40 17.71 19.92
N LEU A 636 -14.59 16.65 19.84
CA LEU A 636 -13.26 16.61 20.48
C LEU A 636 -12.10 16.85 19.52
N ARG A 637 -12.32 16.82 18.20
CA ARG A 637 -11.30 16.83 17.15
C ARG A 637 -10.24 17.91 17.39
N GLU A 638 -10.65 19.17 17.45
CA GLU A 638 -9.70 20.29 17.62
C GLU A 638 -8.86 20.19 18.90
N ARG A 639 -9.44 19.69 20.00
CA ARG A 639 -8.76 19.53 21.27
C ARG A 639 -7.76 18.38 21.25
N LEU A 640 -8.13 17.26 20.62
CA LEU A 640 -7.26 16.10 20.43
C LEU A 640 -6.07 16.43 19.54
N GLU A 641 -6.32 17.07 18.38
CA GLU A 641 -5.28 17.50 17.44
C GLU A 641 -4.32 18.50 18.11
N ALA A 642 -4.86 19.50 18.80
CA ALA A 642 -4.06 20.47 19.53
C ALA A 642 -3.19 19.82 20.63
N CYS A 643 -3.68 18.79 21.30
CA CYS A 643 -2.92 18.07 22.31
C CYS A 643 -1.75 17.30 21.70
N VAL A 644 -1.97 16.56 20.60
CA VAL A 644 -0.91 15.84 19.89
C VAL A 644 0.17 16.84 19.42
N LEU A 645 -0.23 17.94 18.83
CA LEU A 645 0.67 18.98 18.34
C LEU A 645 1.44 19.65 19.49
N ALA A 646 0.78 19.93 20.63
CA ALA A 646 1.43 20.52 21.81
C ALA A 646 2.49 19.58 22.43
N VAL A 647 2.19 18.27 22.47
CA VAL A 647 3.15 17.26 22.94
C VAL A 647 4.32 17.13 21.98
N ALA A 648 4.05 17.00 20.68
CA ALA A 648 5.09 16.89 19.65
C ALA A 648 5.96 18.15 19.56
N GLY A 649 5.37 19.34 19.71
CA GLY A 649 6.06 20.63 19.80
C GLY A 649 6.78 20.85 21.13
N GLY A 650 6.63 19.94 22.09
CA GLY A 650 7.27 20.04 23.40
C GLY A 650 6.70 21.12 24.32
N GLN A 651 5.50 21.61 24.03
CA GLN A 651 4.74 22.55 24.86
C GLN A 651 4.00 21.86 26.00
N ALA A 652 3.70 20.58 25.87
CA ALA A 652 3.13 19.73 26.92
C ALA A 652 3.98 18.46 27.11
N GLU A 653 3.91 17.86 28.29
CA GLU A 653 4.50 16.53 28.55
C GLU A 653 3.55 15.44 28.09
N SER A 654 4.11 14.26 27.69
CA SER A 654 3.37 13.05 27.41
C SER A 654 3.26 12.20 28.66
N ASP A 655 2.12 12.24 29.32
CA ASP A 655 1.79 11.40 30.46
C ASP A 655 0.27 11.18 30.57
N GLY A 656 -0.16 10.34 31.51
CA GLY A 656 -1.55 9.93 31.64
C GLY A 656 -2.58 11.05 31.94
N TYR A 657 -2.13 12.28 32.25
CA TYR A 657 -3.02 13.45 32.33
C TYR A 657 -3.60 13.84 30.97
N ASN A 658 -2.88 13.57 29.86
CA ASN A 658 -3.37 13.90 28.52
C ASN A 658 -4.68 13.16 28.16
N ALA A 659 -4.99 12.06 28.82
CA ALA A 659 -6.28 11.38 28.64
C ALA A 659 -7.50 12.23 29.07
N LEU A 660 -7.31 13.27 29.89
CA LEU A 660 -8.37 14.21 30.25
C LEU A 660 -8.90 15.01 29.05
N VAL A 661 -8.12 15.11 27.96
CA VAL A 661 -8.62 15.68 26.70
C VAL A 661 -9.73 14.80 26.13
N LEU A 662 -9.57 13.48 26.17
CA LEU A 662 -10.56 12.51 25.68
C LEU A 662 -11.75 12.39 26.64
N VAL A 663 -11.49 12.09 27.91
CA VAL A 663 -12.54 11.67 28.85
C VAL A 663 -13.27 12.85 29.52
N ALA A 664 -12.60 14.01 29.67
CA ALA A 664 -13.18 15.22 30.29
C ALA A 664 -13.38 16.36 29.28
N GLY A 665 -12.95 16.20 28.01
CA GLY A 665 -13.02 17.24 27.00
C GLY A 665 -12.18 18.48 27.32
N LEU A 666 -11.16 18.40 28.17
CA LEU A 666 -10.34 19.55 28.56
C LEU A 666 -9.38 19.94 27.43
N PRO A 667 -9.20 21.24 27.13
CA PRO A 667 -8.10 21.70 26.31
C PRO A 667 -6.74 21.30 26.90
N TRP A 668 -5.75 21.03 26.08
CA TRP A 668 -4.41 20.61 26.52
C TRP A 668 -3.78 21.61 27.54
N ARG A 669 -4.10 22.89 27.43
CA ARG A 669 -3.60 23.93 28.35
C ARG A 669 -4.17 23.73 29.76
N ASP A 670 -5.44 23.37 29.89
CA ASP A 670 -6.08 23.04 31.17
C ASP A 670 -5.52 21.73 31.76
N VAL A 671 -5.17 20.79 30.89
CA VAL A 671 -4.44 19.59 31.31
C VAL A 671 -3.05 19.94 31.85
N VAL A 672 -2.35 20.92 31.25
CA VAL A 672 -1.09 21.44 31.81
C VAL A 672 -1.27 22.05 33.17
N LEU A 673 -2.37 22.79 33.42
CA LEU A 673 -2.73 23.30 34.74
C LEU A 673 -2.93 22.15 35.75
N VAL A 674 -3.74 21.16 35.41
CA VAL A 674 -3.99 20.00 36.30
C VAL A 674 -2.68 19.28 36.62
N ARG A 675 -1.83 19.11 35.61
CA ARG A 675 -0.50 18.52 35.79
C ARG A 675 0.38 19.37 36.74
N ALA A 676 0.37 20.68 36.59
CA ALA A 676 1.11 21.61 37.46
C ALA A 676 0.66 21.46 38.91
N LEU A 677 -0.65 21.41 39.16
CA LEU A 677 -1.19 21.17 40.51
C LEU A 677 -0.74 19.82 41.07
N SER A 678 -0.80 18.77 40.27
CA SER A 678 -0.39 17.43 40.66
C SER A 678 1.11 17.36 40.97
N ARG A 679 1.96 17.97 40.12
CA ARG A 679 3.41 18.09 40.39
C ARG A 679 3.69 18.85 41.71
N PHE A 680 2.91 19.91 41.98
CA PHE A 680 2.97 20.62 43.24
C PHE A 680 2.58 19.72 44.43
N LEU A 681 1.44 19.00 44.33
CA LEU A 681 0.97 18.09 45.38
C LEU A 681 2.01 17.00 45.70
N ARG A 682 2.70 16.48 44.70
CA ARG A 682 3.83 15.56 44.90
C ARG A 682 4.97 16.21 45.70
N GLN A 683 5.36 17.45 45.37
CA GLN A 683 6.44 18.18 46.05
C GLN A 683 6.08 18.52 47.50
N VAL A 684 4.83 18.67 47.83
CA VAL A 684 4.33 18.85 49.22
C VAL A 684 4.12 17.51 49.94
N ARG A 685 4.56 16.41 49.33
CA ARG A 685 4.59 15.05 49.93
C ARG A 685 3.19 14.43 50.11
N VAL A 686 2.22 14.72 49.22
CA VAL A 686 1.00 13.95 49.16
C VAL A 686 1.37 12.48 48.80
N PRO A 687 0.95 11.48 49.58
CA PRO A 687 1.53 10.12 49.56
C PRO A 687 1.03 9.25 48.40
N TYR A 688 0.70 9.83 47.28
CA TYR A 688 0.18 9.14 46.09
C TYR A 688 1.12 9.31 44.90
N SER A 689 1.26 8.26 44.09
CA SER A 689 2.03 8.33 42.83
C SER A 689 1.34 9.22 41.80
N GLN A 690 2.07 9.73 40.85
CA GLN A 690 1.48 10.49 39.75
C GLN A 690 0.48 9.62 38.94
N ASP A 691 0.84 8.34 38.74
CA ASP A 691 -0.01 7.37 38.01
C ASP A 691 -1.36 7.20 38.72
N TYR A 692 -1.38 7.11 40.01
CA TYR A 692 -2.63 7.00 40.79
C TYR A 692 -3.44 8.31 40.74
N MET A 693 -2.78 9.46 40.77
CA MET A 693 -3.47 10.76 40.68
C MET A 693 -4.14 10.95 39.33
N TRP A 694 -3.45 10.66 38.21
CA TRP A 694 -4.13 10.80 36.90
C TRP A 694 -5.17 9.72 36.65
N ALA A 695 -4.96 8.49 37.11
CA ALA A 695 -5.97 7.44 37.04
C ALA A 695 -7.25 7.83 37.79
N THR A 696 -7.12 8.44 38.97
CA THR A 696 -8.26 8.96 39.76
C THR A 696 -8.99 10.07 38.98
N LEU A 697 -8.27 11.04 38.43
CA LEU A 697 -8.88 12.13 37.66
C LEU A 697 -9.55 11.64 36.37
N ARG A 698 -8.97 10.63 35.70
CA ARG A 698 -9.61 9.97 34.53
C ARG A 698 -10.90 9.26 34.94
N LYS A 699 -10.91 8.54 36.02
CA LYS A 699 -12.08 7.83 36.56
C LYS A 699 -13.21 8.82 36.94
N HIS A 700 -12.81 9.95 37.51
CA HIS A 700 -13.73 11.00 37.95
C HIS A 700 -13.64 12.25 37.06
N ALA A 701 -13.76 12.04 35.72
CA ALA A 701 -13.59 13.09 34.71
C ALA A 701 -14.47 14.32 34.94
N GLY A 702 -15.70 14.12 35.40
CA GLY A 702 -16.63 15.22 35.77
C GLY A 702 -16.07 16.10 36.88
N VAL A 703 -15.46 15.48 37.91
CA VAL A 703 -14.83 16.24 39.01
C VAL A 703 -13.59 16.98 38.52
N ALA A 704 -12.78 16.34 37.61
CA ALA A 704 -11.64 17.02 37.00
C ALA A 704 -12.07 18.28 36.24
N THR A 705 -13.17 18.21 35.47
CA THR A 705 -13.76 19.37 34.79
C THR A 705 -14.22 20.45 35.77
N GLN A 706 -14.83 20.06 36.87
CA GLN A 706 -15.27 21.01 37.89
C GLN A 706 -14.09 21.68 38.62
N ILE A 707 -13.00 20.97 38.90
CA ILE A 707 -11.75 21.53 39.45
C ILE A 707 -11.17 22.61 38.53
N VAL A 708 -11.12 22.33 37.22
CA VAL A 708 -10.67 23.29 36.20
C VAL A 708 -11.65 24.48 36.14
N THR A 709 -12.94 24.22 36.16
CA THR A 709 -13.96 25.28 36.18
C THR A 709 -13.85 26.16 37.44
N LEU A 710 -13.58 25.57 38.59
CA LEU A 710 -13.31 26.30 39.84
C LEU A 710 -12.09 27.22 39.71
N PHE A 711 -11.01 26.71 39.06
CA PHE A 711 -9.82 27.51 38.82
C PHE A 711 -10.12 28.69 37.87
N HIS A 712 -10.80 28.44 36.76
CA HIS A 712 -11.19 29.51 35.83
C HIS A 712 -12.14 30.53 36.50
N THR A 713 -13.11 30.07 37.23
CA THR A 713 -14.00 30.99 37.97
C THR A 713 -13.22 31.90 38.92
N ARG A 714 -12.17 31.38 39.57
CA ARG A 714 -11.36 32.10 40.55
C ARG A 714 -10.39 33.05 39.85
N PHE A 715 -9.74 32.66 38.75
CA PHE A 715 -8.57 33.39 38.20
C PHE A 715 -8.74 34.01 36.84
N ASP A 716 -9.83 33.76 36.13
CA ASP A 716 -10.02 34.38 34.80
C ASP A 716 -10.21 35.91 34.93
N PRO A 717 -9.24 36.74 34.46
CA PRO A 717 -9.35 38.19 34.51
C PRO A 717 -10.44 38.73 33.53
N HIS A 718 -10.83 37.95 32.53
CA HIS A 718 -11.84 38.33 31.55
C HIS A 718 -13.28 37.99 32.01
N LEU A 719 -13.43 37.27 33.11
CA LEU A 719 -14.73 37.01 33.73
C LEU A 719 -15.25 38.30 34.37
N ARG A 720 -16.15 38.99 33.65
CA ARG A 720 -16.79 40.24 34.09
C ARG A 720 -17.86 39.93 35.16
N ALA A 721 -17.41 39.63 36.36
CA ALA A 721 -18.26 39.43 37.51
C ALA A 721 -17.72 40.22 38.72
N PRO A 722 -18.56 40.87 39.52
CA PRO A 722 -18.18 41.46 40.79
C PRO A 722 -17.51 40.41 41.72
N ALA A 723 -16.69 40.86 42.66
CA ALA A 723 -15.95 39.96 43.53
C ALA A 723 -16.85 39.04 44.40
N ASP A 724 -17.97 39.57 44.83
CA ASP A 724 -19.00 38.84 45.62
C ASP A 724 -19.70 37.78 44.76
N GLU A 725 -20.03 38.09 43.51
CA GLU A 725 -20.61 37.13 42.56
C GLU A 725 -19.63 36.02 42.22
N ARG A 726 -18.35 36.39 41.96
CA ARG A 726 -17.28 35.43 41.72
C ARG A 726 -17.12 34.49 42.90
N ALA A 727 -17.09 35.02 44.14
CA ALA A 727 -17.02 34.22 45.34
C ALA A 727 -18.26 33.29 45.51
N ALA A 728 -19.45 33.74 45.18
CA ALA A 728 -20.64 32.92 45.24
C ALA A 728 -20.61 31.77 44.22
N ARG A 729 -20.08 32.02 42.96
CA ARG A 729 -19.88 30.98 41.95
C ARG A 729 -18.81 29.97 42.40
N GLU A 730 -17.71 30.44 43.00
CA GLU A 730 -16.67 29.53 43.54
C GLU A 730 -17.27 28.62 44.63
N ALA A 731 -18.05 29.19 45.56
CA ALA A 731 -18.70 28.43 46.63
C ALA A 731 -19.72 27.41 46.08
N PHE A 732 -20.50 27.78 45.07
CA PHE A 732 -21.45 26.85 44.40
C PHE A 732 -20.74 25.67 43.73
N ILE A 733 -19.65 25.93 42.98
CA ILE A 733 -18.87 24.85 42.30
C ILE A 733 -18.23 23.96 43.34
N ALA A 734 -17.63 24.55 44.39
CA ALA A 734 -17.02 23.78 45.49
C ALA A 734 -18.04 22.87 46.20
N ALA A 735 -19.26 23.37 46.46
CA ALA A 735 -20.36 22.57 47.04
C ALA A 735 -20.79 21.45 46.10
N SER A 736 -20.89 21.74 44.80
CA SER A 736 -21.23 20.70 43.79
C SER A 736 -20.17 19.61 43.72
N ILE A 737 -18.89 19.97 43.84
CA ILE A 737 -17.83 18.98 43.91
C ILE A 737 -17.94 18.14 45.19
N GLU A 738 -18.23 18.77 46.33
CA GLU A 738 -18.39 18.07 47.61
C GLU A 738 -19.51 17.05 47.56
N ASP A 739 -20.65 17.41 46.95
CA ASP A 739 -21.78 16.48 46.78
C ASP A 739 -21.36 15.24 45.92
N VAL A 740 -20.61 15.43 44.87
CA VAL A 740 -20.09 14.30 44.05
C VAL A 740 -19.10 13.46 44.84
N LEU A 741 -18.21 14.11 45.65
CA LEU A 741 -17.21 13.41 46.44
C LEU A 741 -17.83 12.48 47.49
N GLN A 742 -19.01 12.77 47.99
CA GLN A 742 -19.73 11.88 48.92
C GLN A 742 -20.09 10.51 48.30
N SER A 743 -20.13 10.41 46.97
CA SER A 743 -20.38 9.18 46.21
C SER A 743 -19.13 8.40 45.87
N VAL A 744 -17.94 8.92 46.14
CA VAL A 744 -16.66 8.27 45.86
C VAL A 744 -16.37 7.17 46.87
N GLU A 745 -16.38 5.92 46.43
CA GLU A 745 -16.22 4.76 47.31
C GLU A 745 -14.78 4.63 47.89
N SER A 746 -13.78 5.00 47.14
CA SER A 746 -12.38 4.89 47.52
C SER A 746 -11.94 6.10 48.36
N LEU A 747 -11.53 5.86 49.59
CA LEU A 747 -11.04 6.90 50.48
C LEU A 747 -9.78 7.60 49.87
N ASP A 748 -8.94 6.87 49.20
CA ASP A 748 -7.74 7.45 48.58
C ASP A 748 -8.08 8.32 47.39
N GLU A 749 -9.03 7.88 46.52
CA GLU A 749 -9.53 8.70 45.42
C GLU A 749 -10.20 9.97 45.92
N ASP A 750 -11.07 9.87 46.94
CA ASP A 750 -11.66 11.04 47.59
C ASP A 750 -10.61 12.01 48.13
N ARG A 751 -9.59 11.51 48.84
CA ARG A 751 -8.50 12.33 49.34
C ARG A 751 -7.71 13.00 48.22
N ILE A 752 -7.41 12.28 47.10
CA ILE A 752 -6.71 12.85 45.95
C ILE A 752 -7.54 14.01 45.38
N LEU A 753 -8.81 13.81 45.10
CA LEU A 753 -9.69 14.84 44.55
C LEU A 753 -9.79 16.05 45.44
N ARG A 754 -10.01 15.85 46.77
CA ARG A 754 -10.00 16.93 47.78
C ARG A 754 -8.70 17.72 47.78
N ARG A 755 -7.52 17.07 47.58
CA ARG A 755 -6.25 17.77 47.48
C ARG A 755 -6.17 18.70 46.29
N PHE A 756 -6.70 18.31 45.13
CA PHE A 756 -6.75 19.21 43.98
C PHE A 756 -7.67 20.39 44.23
N VAL A 757 -8.85 20.17 44.80
CA VAL A 757 -9.78 21.26 45.19
C VAL A 757 -9.12 22.20 46.18
N ASN A 758 -8.53 21.68 47.27
CA ASN A 758 -7.81 22.47 48.29
C ASN A 758 -6.67 23.27 47.67
N ALA A 759 -5.91 22.70 46.71
CA ALA A 759 -4.83 23.42 46.04
C ALA A 759 -5.38 24.62 45.24
N VAL A 760 -6.51 24.46 44.49
CA VAL A 760 -7.15 25.59 43.79
C VAL A 760 -7.64 26.68 44.79
N GLN A 761 -8.26 26.27 45.88
CA GLN A 761 -8.79 27.21 46.89
C GLN A 761 -7.68 27.94 47.65
N ALA A 762 -6.51 27.27 47.86
CA ALA A 762 -5.35 27.88 48.52
C ALA A 762 -4.51 28.75 47.55
N ALA A 763 -4.72 28.64 46.26
CA ALA A 763 -4.06 29.49 45.26
C ALA A 763 -4.58 30.92 45.34
N VAL A 764 -3.68 31.91 45.20
CA VAL A 764 -3.98 33.35 45.34
C VAL A 764 -3.60 34.18 44.13
N ARG A 765 -2.70 33.71 43.27
CA ARG A 765 -2.31 34.34 41.97
C ARG A 765 -1.84 33.29 40.98
N THR A 766 -1.98 33.60 39.69
CA THR A 766 -1.44 32.80 38.56
C THR A 766 -1.14 33.66 37.37
N ASP A 767 -0.16 33.27 36.54
CA ASP A 767 0.15 33.86 35.21
C ASP A 767 -0.55 33.11 34.06
N PHE A 768 -1.41 32.16 34.37
CA PHE A 768 -2.03 31.25 33.39
C PHE A 768 -2.70 31.97 32.22
N TYR A 769 -3.25 33.18 32.43
CA TYR A 769 -3.93 33.95 31.42
C TYR A 769 -3.04 34.95 30.68
N GLN A 770 -1.80 35.14 31.15
CA GLN A 770 -0.85 36.04 30.51
C GLN A 770 -0.39 35.49 29.15
N ARG A 771 -0.12 36.41 28.24
CA ARG A 771 0.33 36.11 26.90
C ARG A 771 1.75 36.63 26.68
N ASP A 772 2.49 36.02 25.76
CA ASP A 772 3.78 36.49 25.29
C ASP A 772 3.61 37.67 24.29
N ARG A 773 4.74 38.19 23.79
CA ARG A 773 4.75 39.31 22.84
C ARG A 773 4.06 38.98 21.51
N ASP A 774 3.95 37.72 21.16
CA ASP A 774 3.28 37.22 19.95
C ASP A 774 1.79 36.94 20.18
N GLY A 775 1.27 37.25 21.39
CA GLY A 775 -0.12 36.99 21.75
C GLY A 775 -0.44 35.52 22.10
N ARG A 776 0.56 34.65 22.18
CA ARG A 776 0.40 33.26 22.56
C ARG A 776 0.38 33.09 24.08
N PRO A 777 -0.33 32.09 24.65
CA PRO A 777 -0.24 31.77 26.05
C PRO A 777 1.22 31.50 26.46
N LYS A 778 1.63 32.01 27.64
CA LYS A 778 2.98 31.74 28.15
C LYS A 778 3.23 30.24 28.31
N GLU A 779 4.46 29.80 28.06
CA GLU A 779 4.87 28.39 28.17
C GLU A 779 4.79 27.86 29.60
N LEU A 780 5.09 28.73 30.59
CA LEU A 780 5.12 28.38 31.98
C LEU A 780 3.77 28.64 32.65
N VAL A 781 3.49 27.90 33.71
CA VAL A 781 2.36 28.12 34.60
C VAL A 781 2.92 28.30 36.00
N ALA A 782 2.71 29.50 36.54
CA ALA A 782 3.00 29.79 37.92
C ALA A 782 1.70 29.86 38.73
N VAL A 783 1.73 29.26 39.92
CA VAL A 783 0.63 29.37 40.89
C VAL A 783 1.26 29.78 42.26
N LYS A 784 0.78 30.88 42.81
CA LYS A 784 1.13 31.35 44.13
C LYS A 784 0.10 30.84 45.14
N PHE A 785 0.54 30.14 46.14
CA PHE A 785 -0.29 29.56 47.19
C PHE A 785 -0.15 30.26 48.52
N ALA A 786 -1.25 30.43 49.24
CA ALA A 786 -1.24 30.74 50.67
C ALA A 786 -1.00 29.42 51.42
N SER A 787 0.24 29.07 51.68
CA SER A 787 0.63 27.73 52.17
C SER A 787 -0.06 27.30 53.48
N ARG A 788 -0.50 28.25 54.26
CA ARG A 788 -1.20 27.97 55.52
C ARG A 788 -2.65 27.47 55.31
N LYS A 789 -3.23 27.70 54.11
CA LYS A 789 -4.54 27.20 53.71
C LYS A 789 -4.45 25.81 53.06
N LEU A 790 -3.27 25.29 52.80
CA LEU A 790 -3.08 23.95 52.28
C LEU A 790 -3.10 22.93 53.41
N ASP A 791 -3.90 21.87 53.22
CA ASP A 791 -4.01 20.80 54.20
C ASP A 791 -2.75 19.94 54.25
N ASP A 792 -2.42 19.41 55.42
CA ASP A 792 -1.29 18.50 55.70
C ASP A 792 0.08 18.94 55.16
N MET A 793 0.28 20.26 55.07
CA MET A 793 1.57 20.81 54.63
C MET A 793 2.69 20.52 55.64
N PRO A 794 3.88 20.09 55.13
CA PRO A 794 5.06 19.93 56.01
C PRO A 794 5.48 21.23 56.71
N LEU A 795 5.87 21.10 57.97
CA LEU A 795 6.33 22.23 58.76
C LEU A 795 7.81 22.54 58.50
N PRO A 796 8.21 23.83 58.63
CA PRO A 796 7.39 25.02 58.82
C PRO A 796 6.62 25.45 57.58
N ARG A 797 5.39 25.96 57.76
CA ARG A 797 4.57 26.46 56.61
C ARG A 797 4.99 27.87 56.24
N PRO A 798 5.47 28.16 55.03
CA PRO A 798 5.68 29.51 54.52
C PRO A 798 4.40 30.37 54.56
N LEU A 799 4.52 31.69 54.49
CA LEU A 799 3.36 32.55 54.23
C LEU A 799 2.83 32.32 52.82
N TYR A 800 3.74 32.38 51.86
CA TYR A 800 3.46 32.14 50.45
C TYR A 800 4.49 31.20 49.84
N GLU A 801 4.04 30.39 48.89
CA GLU A 801 4.93 29.67 48.00
C GLU A 801 4.42 29.79 46.55
N ILE A 802 5.36 29.98 45.61
CA ILE A 802 5.10 30.03 44.19
C ILE A 802 5.65 28.76 43.62
N PHE A 803 4.79 27.95 42.94
CA PHE A 803 5.21 26.81 42.17
C PHE A 803 5.15 27.17 40.72
N VAL A 804 6.21 26.86 39.98
CA VAL A 804 6.34 27.12 38.54
C VAL A 804 6.52 25.79 37.83
N TYR A 805 5.73 25.56 36.80
CA TYR A 805 5.75 24.35 36.02
C TYR A 805 5.85 24.64 34.52
N SER A 806 6.70 23.88 33.84
CA SER A 806 6.68 23.68 32.39
C SER A 806 7.31 22.33 32.01
N PRO A 807 7.21 21.89 30.75
CA PRO A 807 7.97 20.72 30.26
C PRO A 807 9.49 20.90 30.34
N ARG A 808 9.99 22.13 30.53
CA ARG A 808 11.42 22.48 30.56
C ARG A 808 12.01 22.63 31.94
N LEU A 809 11.18 23.03 32.93
CA LEU A 809 11.61 23.24 34.33
C LEU A 809 10.47 23.07 35.31
N GLU A 810 10.81 22.71 36.52
CA GLU A 810 9.99 22.87 37.70
C GLU A 810 10.72 23.73 38.69
N ALA A 811 10.01 24.62 39.39
CA ALA A 811 10.63 25.51 40.37
C ALA A 811 9.68 25.85 41.51
N VAL A 812 10.26 26.26 42.64
CA VAL A 812 9.53 26.73 43.81
C VAL A 812 10.22 27.94 44.42
N HIS A 813 9.44 28.86 44.92
CA HIS A 813 9.91 29.98 45.73
C HIS A 813 9.08 30.09 46.98
N LEU A 814 9.74 29.95 48.17
CA LEU A 814 9.12 29.92 49.48
C LEU A 814 9.44 31.24 50.23
N ARG A 815 8.41 31.89 50.78
CA ARG A 815 8.54 33.14 51.58
C ARG A 815 7.82 33.03 52.89
N PHE A 816 8.45 33.42 53.99
CA PHE A 816 7.80 33.39 55.32
C PHE A 816 7.09 34.71 55.68
N GLY A 817 7.27 35.76 54.88
CA GLY A 817 6.58 37.03 54.98
C GLY A 817 6.60 37.79 53.64
N LYS A 818 5.91 38.95 53.57
CA LYS A 818 5.89 39.76 52.35
C LYS A 818 7.28 40.38 52.10
N VAL A 819 7.99 40.82 53.11
CA VAL A 819 9.33 41.34 53.00
C VAL A 819 10.32 40.25 53.47
N ALA A 820 10.92 39.59 52.55
CA ALA A 820 11.74 38.42 52.74
C ALA A 820 12.91 38.35 51.76
N ARG A 821 14.03 37.79 52.17
CA ARG A 821 15.23 37.65 51.31
C ARG A 821 15.79 36.23 51.34
N GLY A 822 16.29 35.75 50.19
CA GLY A 822 16.99 34.48 50.05
C GLY A 822 17.45 34.19 48.63
N GLY A 823 18.33 33.22 48.52
CA GLY A 823 18.92 32.82 47.22
C GLY A 823 18.10 31.85 46.40
N ILE A 824 18.43 31.76 45.18
CA ILE A 824 17.89 30.80 44.20
C ILE A 824 18.94 29.70 43.96
N ARG A 825 18.51 28.44 44.14
CA ARG A 825 19.37 27.27 43.96
C ARG A 825 19.04 26.53 42.68
N TRP A 826 20.04 26.16 41.90
CA TRP A 826 19.91 25.11 40.89
C TRP A 826 19.99 23.74 41.60
N SER A 827 18.88 23.02 41.67
CA SER A 827 18.79 21.73 42.35
C SER A 827 19.03 20.58 41.35
N ASP A 828 19.68 19.55 41.82
CA ASP A 828 19.89 18.26 41.16
C ASP A 828 18.92 17.17 41.69
N ARG A 829 17.90 17.57 42.46
CA ARG A 829 16.93 16.69 43.14
C ARG A 829 15.51 16.84 42.58
N PRO A 830 15.20 16.35 41.39
CA PRO A 830 13.88 16.57 40.80
C PRO A 830 12.71 15.98 41.58
N GLN A 831 12.98 14.97 42.39
CA GLN A 831 11.93 14.26 43.12
C GLN A 831 11.45 15.03 44.36
N ASP A 832 12.33 15.77 45.03
CA ASP A 832 12.07 16.40 46.32
C ASP A 832 12.76 17.76 46.52
N PHE A 833 12.99 18.52 45.42
CA PHE A 833 13.68 19.82 45.45
C PHE A 833 12.96 20.82 46.38
N ARG A 834 11.63 20.81 46.46
CA ARG A 834 10.88 21.65 47.39
C ARG A 834 11.28 21.35 48.83
N THR A 835 11.47 20.08 49.20
CA THR A 835 11.90 19.67 50.55
C THR A 835 13.33 20.17 50.84
N GLU A 836 14.21 20.11 49.83
CA GLU A 836 15.54 20.70 49.91
C GLU A 836 15.46 22.21 50.20
N ILE A 837 14.66 22.95 49.43
CA ILE A 837 14.47 24.39 49.59
C ILE A 837 13.80 24.73 50.94
N LEU A 838 12.83 23.94 51.38
CA LEU A 838 12.20 24.13 52.70
C LEU A 838 13.23 23.93 53.85
N SER A 839 14.13 22.99 53.71
CA SER A 839 15.20 22.77 54.71
C SER A 839 16.18 23.94 54.77
N LEU A 840 16.50 24.51 53.61
CA LEU A 840 17.40 25.65 53.52
C LEU A 840 16.77 26.97 54.05
N VAL A 841 15.48 27.18 53.77
CA VAL A 841 14.77 28.38 54.22
C VAL A 841 14.57 28.44 55.75
N LYS A 842 14.58 27.29 56.43
CA LYS A 842 14.61 27.24 57.91
C LYS A 842 15.76 28.05 58.49
N ALA A 843 17.00 27.80 57.97
CA ALA A 843 18.16 28.54 58.33
C ALA A 843 18.14 30.01 57.87
N GLN A 844 17.63 30.22 56.63
CA GLN A 844 17.53 31.54 56.02
C GLN A 844 16.59 32.49 56.79
N ASN A 845 15.58 31.94 57.47
CA ASN A 845 14.57 32.69 58.22
C ASN A 845 15.18 33.55 59.32
N VAL A 846 16.34 33.17 59.89
CA VAL A 846 17.05 33.93 60.95
C VAL A 846 18.33 34.56 60.46
N LYS A 847 18.84 34.18 59.29
CA LYS A 847 20.15 34.58 58.75
C LYS A 847 20.29 36.07 58.48
N ASN A 848 19.26 36.73 58.01
CA ASN A 848 19.26 38.13 57.63
C ASN A 848 18.26 38.96 58.42
N ALA A 849 17.93 38.57 59.63
CA ALA A 849 16.93 39.18 60.54
C ALA A 849 17.13 40.69 60.81
N VAL A 850 18.35 41.19 60.67
CA VAL A 850 18.67 42.61 60.76
C VAL A 850 18.36 43.37 59.48
N ILE A 851 18.39 42.74 58.33
CA ILE A 851 18.15 43.35 56.99
C ILE A 851 16.69 43.22 56.60
N VAL A 852 16.12 42.06 56.77
CA VAL A 852 14.70 41.74 56.48
C VAL A 852 14.12 40.87 57.59
N PRO A 853 12.81 41.02 57.89
CA PRO A 853 12.22 40.33 59.07
C PRO A 853 12.20 38.80 58.95
N VAL A 854 12.19 38.26 57.77
CA VAL A 854 12.10 36.82 57.54
C VAL A 854 12.87 36.36 56.28
N GLY A 855 13.01 35.05 56.15
CA GLY A 855 13.71 34.46 55.02
C GLY A 855 12.82 34.06 53.85
N ALA A 856 13.44 34.00 52.69
CA ALA A 856 12.92 33.36 51.46
C ALA A 856 13.96 32.41 50.92
N LYS A 857 13.52 31.46 50.07
CA LYS A 857 14.42 30.58 49.33
C LYS A 857 13.69 30.04 48.09
N GLY A 858 14.37 30.07 46.97
CA GLY A 858 13.90 29.46 45.74
C GLY A 858 14.82 28.36 45.23
N GLY A 859 14.29 27.51 44.40
CA GLY A 859 15.05 26.51 43.71
C GLY A 859 14.36 26.05 42.43
N PHE A 860 15.14 25.63 41.47
CA PHE A 860 14.64 25.14 40.20
C PHE A 860 15.41 23.92 39.72
N VAL A 861 14.72 23.09 38.91
CA VAL A 861 15.24 21.89 38.28
C VAL A 861 14.98 21.99 36.76
N PRO A 862 16.02 22.15 35.94
CA PRO A 862 15.89 22.03 34.48
C PRO A 862 15.60 20.57 34.10
N LYS A 863 14.54 20.33 33.29
CA LYS A 863 14.07 18.97 32.96
C LYS A 863 14.69 18.41 31.69
N ARG A 864 15.09 19.23 30.73
CA ARG A 864 15.60 18.81 29.41
C ARG A 864 17.08 19.12 29.27
N LEU A 865 17.90 18.63 30.19
CA LEU A 865 19.36 18.71 30.11
C LEU A 865 19.88 17.69 29.08
N PRO A 866 20.91 18.04 28.27
CA PRO A 866 21.48 17.10 27.31
C PRO A 866 22.17 15.97 28.06
N ALA A 867 21.77 14.73 27.81
CA ALA A 867 22.41 13.54 28.35
C ALA A 867 23.84 13.42 27.76
N GLY A 868 24.87 13.37 28.60
CA GLY A 868 26.27 13.31 28.17
C GLY A 868 26.79 14.57 27.46
N GLY A 869 26.08 15.70 27.56
CA GLY A 869 26.44 16.96 26.91
C GLY A 869 27.69 17.63 27.53
N ALA A 870 28.39 18.45 26.73
CA ALA A 870 29.44 19.30 27.18
C ALA A 870 28.96 20.22 28.32
N ARG A 871 29.81 20.51 29.31
CA ARG A 871 29.51 21.35 30.47
C ARG A 871 28.86 22.68 30.06
N ASP A 872 29.34 23.30 28.99
CA ASP A 872 28.81 24.57 28.49
C ASP A 872 27.36 24.46 27.98
N ALA A 873 26.99 23.34 27.34
CA ALA A 873 25.63 23.10 26.89
C ALA A 873 24.66 22.91 28.06
N VAL A 874 25.09 22.19 29.11
CA VAL A 874 24.32 22.05 30.35
C VAL A 874 24.16 23.40 31.03
N GLN A 875 25.27 24.20 31.14
CA GLN A 875 25.24 25.54 31.72
C GLN A 875 24.29 26.48 30.97
N ALA A 876 24.34 26.47 29.63
CA ALA A 876 23.45 27.28 28.80
C ALA A 876 21.97 26.94 29.01
N LYS A 877 21.62 25.64 29.12
CA LYS A 877 20.24 25.20 29.44
C LYS A 877 19.82 25.60 30.86
N GLY A 878 20.73 25.48 31.85
CA GLY A 878 20.49 25.92 33.22
C GLY A 878 20.26 27.42 33.31
N THR A 879 21.07 28.21 32.60
CA THR A 879 20.91 29.69 32.54
C THR A 879 19.56 30.04 31.90
N LYS A 880 19.15 29.36 30.85
CA LYS A 880 17.83 29.56 30.22
C LYS A 880 16.68 29.26 31.19
N ALA A 881 16.78 28.14 31.91
CA ALA A 881 15.79 27.76 32.95
C ALA A 881 15.72 28.81 34.08
N TYR A 882 16.88 29.34 34.53
CA TYR A 882 16.93 30.38 35.52
C TYR A 882 16.24 31.66 35.04
N LYS A 883 16.53 32.11 33.80
CA LYS A 883 15.90 33.29 33.20
C LYS A 883 14.40 33.15 33.17
N LEU A 884 13.89 32.00 32.71
CA LEU A 884 12.45 31.72 32.68
C LEU A 884 11.84 31.77 34.09
N PHE A 885 12.48 31.13 35.07
CA PHE A 885 11.99 31.11 36.45
C PHE A 885 11.90 32.52 37.05
N ILE A 886 12.96 33.34 36.91
CA ILE A 886 12.98 34.69 37.47
C ILE A 886 11.94 35.61 36.82
N SER A 887 11.85 35.58 35.49
CA SER A 887 10.81 36.31 34.76
C SER A 887 9.40 35.95 35.23
N THR A 888 9.12 34.63 35.40
CA THR A 888 7.82 34.15 35.84
C THR A 888 7.48 34.56 37.28
N LEU A 889 8.48 34.66 38.18
CA LEU A 889 8.24 35.19 39.50
C LEU A 889 7.81 36.67 39.45
N LEU A 890 8.44 37.49 38.58
CA LEU A 890 8.09 38.88 38.39
C LEU A 890 6.71 39.06 37.69
N ASP A 891 6.36 38.17 36.82
CA ASP A 891 5.06 38.16 36.11
C ASP A 891 3.84 38.14 37.04
N ILE A 892 3.97 37.62 38.26
CA ILE A 892 2.88 37.55 39.26
C ILE A 892 3.14 38.42 40.48
N THR A 893 4.23 39.24 40.52
CA THR A 893 4.59 40.15 41.58
C THR A 893 4.10 41.56 41.24
N ASP A 894 3.53 42.25 42.18
CA ASP A 894 3.16 43.67 42.03
C ASP A 894 4.40 44.53 41.82
N ASN A 895 4.27 45.68 41.15
CA ASN A 895 5.30 46.68 41.00
C ASN A 895 4.95 47.94 41.82
N ILE A 896 5.91 48.83 41.99
CA ILE A 896 5.69 50.20 42.54
C ILE A 896 5.87 51.15 41.38
N GLY A 897 4.82 51.93 41.09
CA GLY A 897 4.84 52.93 40.06
C GLY A 897 5.70 54.15 40.45
N THR A 898 6.22 54.85 39.48
CA THR A 898 6.96 56.10 39.67
C THR A 898 6.04 57.24 40.11
N GLY A 899 6.47 58.05 41.11
CA GLY A 899 5.69 59.14 41.62
C GLY A 899 4.56 58.74 42.55
N THR A 900 3.34 59.24 42.37
CA THR A 900 2.15 59.05 43.20
C THR A 900 1.34 57.79 42.79
N ALA A 901 1.85 56.97 41.85
CA ALA A 901 1.08 55.86 41.29
C ALA A 901 0.79 54.70 42.24
N GLY A 902 1.50 54.60 43.38
CA GLY A 902 1.29 53.51 44.34
C GLY A 902 1.68 52.12 43.81
N VAL A 903 1.01 51.06 44.31
CA VAL A 903 1.25 49.69 43.87
C VAL A 903 0.53 49.39 42.58
N VAL A 904 1.28 48.90 41.58
CA VAL A 904 0.81 48.52 40.24
C VAL A 904 0.69 46.99 40.15
N PRO A 905 -0.54 46.46 39.99
CA PRO A 905 -0.72 45.01 39.84
C PRO A 905 -0.20 44.52 38.50
N PRO A 906 0.22 43.24 38.40
CA PRO A 906 0.60 42.61 37.13
C PRO A 906 -0.62 42.45 36.22
N THR A 907 -0.40 42.58 34.90
CA THR A 907 -1.45 42.49 33.88
C THR A 907 -2.01 41.04 33.84
N ASP A 908 -3.33 40.91 33.64
CA ASP A 908 -4.05 39.65 33.54
C ASP A 908 -3.84 38.70 34.72
N VAL A 909 -3.65 39.24 35.94
CA VAL A 909 -3.52 38.47 37.17
C VAL A 909 -4.62 38.88 38.16
N VAL A 910 -5.51 37.96 38.51
CA VAL A 910 -6.45 38.14 39.60
C VAL A 910 -5.73 37.89 40.95
N ARG A 911 -5.87 38.84 41.93
CA ARG A 911 -5.19 38.80 43.22
C ARG A 911 -6.16 38.50 44.34
N HIS A 912 -5.90 37.45 45.14
CA HIS A 912 -6.64 37.06 46.33
C HIS A 912 -5.83 37.28 47.61
N ASP A 913 -4.67 37.96 47.56
CA ASP A 913 -3.72 38.10 48.67
C ASP A 913 -3.38 39.55 49.01
N GLY A 914 -3.93 40.54 48.31
CA GLY A 914 -3.57 41.93 48.44
C GLY A 914 -2.18 42.30 47.95
N ASP A 915 -1.74 43.56 48.16
CA ASP A 915 -0.47 44.08 47.63
C ASP A 915 0.77 43.32 48.11
N ASP A 916 1.63 42.94 47.17
CA ASP A 916 2.86 42.21 47.40
C ASP A 916 3.96 42.63 46.40
N PRO A 917 4.51 43.86 46.51
CA PRO A 917 5.47 44.38 45.54
C PRO A 917 6.94 44.04 45.89
N TYR A 918 7.22 43.30 46.90
CA TYR A 918 8.59 43.01 47.34
C TYR A 918 9.02 41.59 46.97
N LEU A 919 10.01 41.52 46.06
CA LEU A 919 10.70 40.28 45.69
C LEU A 919 12.17 40.57 45.52
N VAL A 920 13.02 39.86 46.24
CA VAL A 920 14.47 39.97 46.16
C VAL A 920 15.07 38.58 46.09
N VAL A 921 16.01 38.40 45.19
CA VAL A 921 16.72 37.13 45.00
C VAL A 921 18.22 37.29 45.31
N ALA A 922 18.91 36.20 45.54
CA ALA A 922 20.35 36.19 45.76
C ALA A 922 20.97 34.95 45.12
N ALA A 923 22.28 34.94 44.95
CA ALA A 923 23.00 33.77 44.48
C ALA A 923 23.00 32.63 45.52
N ASP A 924 23.04 31.39 45.02
CA ASP A 924 23.20 30.16 45.80
C ASP A 924 23.98 29.14 44.98
N LYS A 925 24.02 27.88 45.40
CA LYS A 925 24.66 26.81 44.67
C LYS A 925 24.13 26.72 43.24
N GLY A 926 25.04 26.75 42.28
CA GLY A 926 24.75 26.66 40.85
C GLY A 926 24.34 27.97 40.17
N THR A 927 24.12 29.05 40.95
CA THR A 927 23.69 30.37 40.41
C THR A 927 24.61 31.53 40.85
N ALA A 928 25.81 31.22 41.27
CA ALA A 928 26.75 32.20 41.83
C ALA A 928 27.05 33.39 40.90
N THR A 929 26.96 33.19 39.60
CA THR A 929 27.25 34.21 38.56
C THR A 929 25.98 34.77 37.91
N PHE A 930 24.78 34.54 38.47
CA PHE A 930 23.49 34.88 37.80
C PHE A 930 22.88 36.19 38.33
N SER A 931 23.53 36.89 39.26
CA SER A 931 22.97 38.11 39.83
C SER A 931 22.72 39.21 38.80
N ASP A 932 23.66 39.46 37.89
CA ASP A 932 23.47 40.40 36.77
C ASP A 932 22.33 39.97 35.86
N ILE A 933 22.22 38.67 35.53
CA ILE A 933 21.11 38.12 34.74
C ILE A 933 19.77 38.42 35.42
N ALA A 934 19.66 38.28 36.71
CA ALA A 934 18.43 38.57 37.44
C ALA A 934 18.08 40.06 37.45
N ASN A 935 19.11 40.95 37.63
CA ASN A 935 18.92 42.41 37.55
C ASN A 935 18.53 42.86 36.16
N ASP A 936 19.12 42.30 35.12
CA ASP A 936 18.73 42.58 33.72
C ASP A 936 17.25 42.23 33.46
N ILE A 937 16.77 41.09 34.02
CA ILE A 937 15.36 40.69 33.91
C ILE A 937 14.46 41.65 34.70
N ALA A 938 14.85 42.06 35.91
CA ALA A 938 14.11 43.04 36.71
C ALA A 938 13.98 44.37 35.97
N ASN A 939 15.08 44.86 35.38
CA ASN A 939 15.08 46.07 34.55
C ASN A 939 14.19 45.91 33.31
N ALA A 940 14.23 44.74 32.65
CA ALA A 940 13.35 44.46 31.49
C ALA A 940 11.85 44.38 31.83
N HIS A 941 11.51 44.16 33.12
CA HIS A 941 10.16 44.21 33.67
C HIS A 941 9.80 45.57 34.25
N ASP A 942 10.67 46.57 34.16
CA ASP A 942 10.54 47.89 34.81
C ASP A 942 10.25 47.71 36.33
N PHE A 943 10.82 46.66 36.95
CA PHE A 943 10.57 46.39 38.34
C PHE A 943 11.29 47.37 39.26
N TRP A 944 10.57 47.92 40.19
CA TRP A 944 11.01 49.08 41.01
C TRP A 944 12.36 48.92 41.72
N LEU A 945 12.77 47.71 42.02
CA LEU A 945 14.07 47.44 42.64
C LEU A 945 15.24 47.47 41.67
N GLY A 946 15.01 47.33 40.33
CA GLY A 946 16.04 47.40 39.31
C GLY A 946 17.27 46.55 39.66
N ASP A 947 18.44 47.19 39.72
CA ASP A 947 19.74 46.54 40.08
C ASP A 947 19.85 46.11 41.55
N ALA A 948 18.91 46.48 42.42
CA ALA A 948 18.81 45.95 43.77
C ALA A 948 17.99 44.69 43.92
N PHE A 949 17.36 44.18 42.81
CA PHE A 949 16.57 42.95 42.83
C PHE A 949 17.40 41.74 43.21
N ALA A 950 18.61 41.63 42.64
CA ALA A 950 19.54 40.56 42.99
C ALA A 950 20.82 41.13 43.61
N SER A 951 21.13 40.71 44.81
CA SER A 951 22.38 41.11 45.48
C SER A 951 23.64 40.46 44.84
N GLY A 952 24.77 41.20 44.86
CA GLY A 952 26.03 40.68 44.33
C GLY A 952 26.23 40.84 42.84
N GLY A 953 25.41 41.67 42.18
CA GLY A 953 25.58 42.05 40.78
C GLY A 953 26.69 43.09 40.57
N SER A 954 27.04 43.34 39.30
CA SER A 954 28.13 44.28 38.91
C SER A 954 27.83 45.76 39.22
N ALA A 955 26.57 46.13 39.30
CA ALA A 955 26.14 47.46 39.73
C ALA A 955 26.30 47.75 41.22
N GLY A 956 26.48 46.69 42.04
CA GLY A 956 26.75 46.78 43.46
C GLY A 956 28.25 46.64 43.79
N TYR A 957 28.53 45.93 44.89
CA TYR A 957 29.91 45.56 45.26
C TYR A 957 30.05 44.05 45.22
N ASP A 958 31.21 43.59 44.78
CA ASP A 958 31.57 42.16 44.82
C ASP A 958 32.13 41.79 46.20
N HIS A 959 31.29 41.17 47.02
CA HIS A 959 31.63 40.82 48.41
C HIS A 959 32.76 39.80 48.45
N LYS A 960 32.96 38.94 47.47
CA LYS A 960 34.09 38.01 47.41
C LYS A 960 35.39 38.73 47.12
N ARG A 961 35.38 39.63 46.09
CA ARG A 961 36.56 40.44 45.78
C ARG A 961 36.96 41.35 46.92
N MET A 962 35.96 41.88 47.63
CA MET A 962 36.20 42.73 48.80
C MET A 962 36.51 41.93 50.07
N GLY A 963 36.26 40.66 50.14
CA GLY A 963 36.49 39.76 51.27
C GLY A 963 35.66 40.14 52.49
N ILE A 964 34.45 40.62 52.30
CA ILE A 964 33.63 41.20 53.39
C ILE A 964 33.27 40.15 54.45
N THR A 965 32.92 38.94 54.06
CA THR A 965 32.54 37.88 54.97
C THR A 965 33.74 37.43 55.82
N ALA A 966 34.89 37.27 55.19
CA ALA A 966 36.10 36.88 55.87
C ALA A 966 36.57 38.00 56.86
N ARG A 967 36.53 39.25 56.45
CA ARG A 967 36.86 40.43 57.29
C ARG A 967 35.90 40.53 58.48
N GLY A 968 34.55 40.36 58.19
CA GLY A 968 33.57 40.36 59.27
C GLY A 968 33.74 39.22 60.25
N ALA A 969 34.05 38.02 59.77
CA ALA A 969 34.38 36.86 60.59
C ALA A 969 35.62 37.16 61.50
N TRP A 970 36.67 37.77 60.93
CA TRP A 970 37.87 38.18 61.70
C TRP A 970 37.54 39.19 62.73
N GLU A 971 36.73 40.19 62.51
CA GLU A 971 36.32 41.15 63.52
C GLU A 971 35.50 40.49 64.63
N SER A 972 34.67 39.54 64.32
CA SER A 972 33.90 38.73 65.28
C SER A 972 34.82 37.87 66.13
N VAL A 973 35.84 37.19 65.52
CA VAL A 973 36.85 36.43 66.24
C VAL A 973 37.61 37.36 67.25
N LYS A 974 38.07 38.51 66.79
CA LYS A 974 38.74 39.49 67.68
C LYS A 974 37.82 39.91 68.80
N ARG A 975 36.57 40.13 68.60
CA ARG A 975 35.57 40.49 69.63
C ARG A 975 35.45 39.38 70.69
N HIS A 976 35.23 38.11 70.25
CA HIS A 976 35.05 36.95 71.13
C HIS A 976 36.26 36.73 72.01
N PHE A 977 37.47 36.79 71.44
CA PHE A 977 38.69 36.62 72.22
C PHE A 977 38.96 37.83 73.17
N ARG A 978 38.49 39.04 72.79
CA ARG A 978 38.53 40.21 73.66
C ARG A 978 37.66 40.04 74.92
N GLU A 979 36.49 39.44 74.75
CA GLU A 979 35.58 39.10 75.85
C GLU A 979 36.20 38.02 76.78
N LEU A 980 37.15 37.22 76.30
CA LEU A 980 37.96 36.27 77.09
C LEU A 980 39.25 36.84 77.63
N ASP A 981 39.45 38.15 77.51
CA ASP A 981 40.65 38.88 77.85
C ASP A 981 41.93 38.32 77.13
N VAL A 982 41.81 37.87 75.90
CA VAL A 982 42.90 37.34 75.07
C VAL A 982 43.17 38.24 73.89
N ASP A 983 44.35 38.80 73.76
CA ASP A 983 44.79 39.53 72.58
C ASP A 983 45.38 38.54 71.53
N ILE A 984 44.63 38.20 70.50
CA ILE A 984 45.03 37.28 69.48
C ILE A 984 46.09 37.87 68.54
N GLY A 985 46.36 39.15 68.59
CA GLY A 985 47.49 39.76 67.91
C GLY A 985 48.83 39.46 68.58
N LYS A 986 48.81 38.98 69.85
CA LYS A 986 49.98 38.68 70.67
C LYS A 986 50.08 37.23 71.10
N LYS A 987 49.01 36.52 71.18
CA LYS A 987 48.94 35.11 71.62
C LYS A 987 48.43 34.22 70.46
N PRO A 988 49.14 33.13 70.17
CA PRO A 988 48.62 32.17 69.18
C PRO A 988 47.35 31.47 69.67
N PHE A 989 46.48 31.14 68.76
CA PHE A 989 45.25 30.42 69.02
C PHE A 989 45.00 29.42 67.96
N THR A 990 44.15 28.48 68.17
CA THR A 990 43.68 27.53 67.15
C THR A 990 42.25 27.85 66.75
N ALA A 991 41.97 27.73 65.47
CA ALA A 991 40.65 27.93 64.96
C ALA A 991 40.29 26.80 63.97
N ALA A 992 39.04 26.40 64.04
CA ALA A 992 38.43 25.52 63.02
C ALA A 992 37.36 26.29 62.25
N GLY A 993 37.47 26.33 60.94
CA GLY A 993 36.51 26.96 60.07
C GLY A 993 35.68 25.96 59.35
N VAL A 994 34.37 26.22 59.25
CA VAL A 994 33.41 25.45 58.41
C VAL A 994 32.74 26.40 57.46
N GLY A 995 32.90 26.16 56.17
CA GLY A 995 32.29 26.98 55.13
C GLY A 995 32.53 26.44 53.70
N ASP A 996 31.90 27.06 52.71
CA ASP A 996 32.06 26.72 51.30
C ASP A 996 33.30 27.42 50.74
N MET A 997 34.22 26.62 50.14
CA MET A 997 35.44 27.13 49.49
C MET A 997 35.16 28.12 48.31
N SER A 998 33.97 28.09 47.73
CA SER A 998 33.56 29.07 46.70
C SER A 998 33.15 30.43 47.24
N GLY A 999 32.96 30.53 48.54
CA GLY A 999 32.67 31.77 49.26
C GLY A 999 33.95 32.54 49.69
N ASP A 1000 33.77 33.74 50.25
CA ASP A 1000 34.83 34.54 50.81
C ASP A 1000 35.03 34.30 52.34
N VAL A 1001 34.59 33.12 52.81
CA VAL A 1001 34.48 32.78 54.24
C VAL A 1001 35.85 32.71 54.92
N PHE A 1002 36.83 32.20 54.22
CA PHE A 1002 38.16 31.95 54.82
C PHE A 1002 39.15 33.09 54.55
N GLY A 1003 38.87 34.05 53.68
CA GLY A 1003 39.72 35.22 53.42
C GLY A 1003 41.22 34.90 53.41
N ASN A 1004 42.09 35.88 53.25
CA ASN A 1004 43.57 35.73 53.37
C ASN A 1004 44.06 36.11 54.69
#